data_8adaab14f78a164bccc8cc834f61213e
#
_entry.id   8adaab14f78a164bccc8cc834f61213e
#
_cell.length_a   1.000
_cell.length_b   1.000
_cell.length_c   1.000
_cell.angle_alpha   90.00
_cell.angle_beta   90.00
_cell.angle_gamma   90.00
#
_symmetry.space_group_name_H-M   'P 1'
#
loop_
_entity.id
_entity.type
_entity.pdbx_description
1 polymer ?
#
loop_
_entity_poly.entity_id
_entity_poly.type
_entity_poly.pdbx_seq_one_letter_code
_entity_poly.pdbx_strand_id
1 'polypeptide(L)'
;MLKNAVSQRRRSPKTPLRADQWEISLRSSHLLSTYSLIPEFIRFGANAGIPHIFRSHTPLNHESTETLSHVFVDIIQTEFNKGRYLGPFTKAQLELEIGPFQSSPLSLVPKPGKPGKYRLVQNLSHPHTNSPVPSINAHLDSDDFPCTWGTFHTVCTLIRSLPQGSQAAVRDIAEAYRIIPLHESQWAGVAVRISNHPEQYALNTCNSFRCATAGGLFGMFGDALADLLRAKGIGPILKWVDDFLFVRIPQVDIPTYNEARKINREIVEKNGGMLRSGGRLWFKGRVTPDAGAEHFAEDLSFPIRQIREHRSDALMYPYDFEEINKITDPLGVPWETSKDVPFSQSVPFIGFTWDLNNKKVALPGPKKEKYLNAIAEWKARAEHTLDDTRKLYGKLLYACLIIPQGRAYLTNLEKMIGTFNGRPFVPHRPPKHLHEDLAWWQTVLSLPSLSREIPGGRQIYDVQGYSDASSAVGIGIVIGNRWRAWRLLPGWQGAGRDIGWAEAVGMELLIYTILSLHALPGLQVFGDNTGVVEGWWSGRSRNPETNRVFKRIHKVLAAQDSVVVTRYVSSGQNPADDPSRGRHPPSHLLLPPIKLPDEIIHLIVDFDSPPHPRERYHASSLSPIPKEDLSSREHRRRQEANALASDTGDETPQTPSSD
;
A
#
# COMPACT_ATOMS: atom_id res chain seq x y z
N MET A 1 13.45 34.79 -33.50
CA MET A 1 13.09 33.34 -33.57
C MET A 1 12.53 32.81 -32.25
N LEU A 2 13.24 32.95 -31.13
CA LEU A 2 12.78 32.33 -29.84
C LEU A 2 11.45 32.91 -29.32
N LYS A 3 11.23 34.25 -29.38
CA LYS A 3 9.95 34.88 -29.03
C LYS A 3 8.77 34.31 -29.83
N ASN A 4 8.96 34.09 -31.13
CA ASN A 4 7.95 33.49 -31.97
C ASN A 4 7.67 32.03 -31.57
N ALA A 5 8.69 31.25 -31.18
CA ALA A 5 8.53 29.89 -30.73
C ALA A 5 7.75 29.80 -29.40
N VAL A 6 8.02 30.70 -28.44
CA VAL A 6 7.27 30.78 -27.18
C VAL A 6 5.82 31.18 -27.45
N SER A 7 5.58 32.23 -28.24
CA SER A 7 4.23 32.65 -28.61
C SER A 7 3.44 31.58 -29.35
N GLN A 8 4.09 30.81 -30.24
CA GLN A 8 3.46 29.69 -30.91
C GLN A 8 3.11 28.57 -29.92
N ARG A 9 4.00 28.26 -28.95
CA ARG A 9 3.76 27.26 -27.93
C ARG A 9 2.59 27.59 -27.00
N ARG A 10 2.39 28.87 -26.66
CA ARG A 10 1.23 29.37 -25.93
C ARG A 10 -0.09 29.05 -26.64
N ARG A 11 -0.11 29.17 -27.97
CA ARG A 11 -1.28 28.93 -28.80
C ARG A 11 -1.49 27.45 -29.14
N SER A 12 -0.41 26.66 -29.21
CA SER A 12 -0.43 25.26 -29.61
C SER A 12 0.53 24.44 -28.72
N PRO A 13 0.05 23.92 -27.61
CA PRO A 13 0.83 23.02 -26.75
C PRO A 13 1.33 21.78 -27.50
N LYS A 14 2.52 21.30 -27.13
CA LYS A 14 3.11 20.10 -27.76
C LYS A 14 2.67 18.83 -27.05
N THR A 15 1.80 18.08 -27.69
CA THR A 15 1.28 16.80 -27.20
C THR A 15 0.89 15.92 -28.40
N PRO A 16 0.97 14.59 -28.29
CA PRO A 16 0.39 13.69 -29.28
C PRO A 16 -1.14 13.62 -29.20
N LEU A 17 -1.72 14.01 -28.07
CA LEU A 17 -3.16 13.93 -27.81
C LEU A 17 -3.93 14.94 -28.67
N ARG A 18 -5.14 14.57 -29.11
CA ARG A 18 -5.96 15.35 -30.04
C ARG A 18 -7.23 15.85 -29.35
N ALA A 19 -7.20 17.09 -28.85
CA ALA A 19 -8.25 17.69 -28.04
C ALA A 19 -9.66 17.51 -28.60
N ASP A 20 -9.85 17.78 -29.90
CA ASP A 20 -11.16 17.71 -30.54
C ASP A 20 -11.70 16.26 -30.58
N GLN A 21 -10.82 15.29 -30.81
CA GLN A 21 -11.21 13.87 -30.81
C GLN A 21 -11.55 13.38 -29.41
N TRP A 22 -10.82 13.86 -28.40
CA TRP A 22 -11.16 13.59 -26.99
C TRP A 22 -12.53 14.18 -26.63
N GLU A 23 -12.80 15.44 -27.02
CA GLU A 23 -14.08 16.09 -26.76
C GLU A 23 -15.24 15.37 -27.43
N ILE A 24 -15.11 15.02 -28.73
CA ILE A 24 -16.13 14.26 -29.49
C ILE A 24 -16.37 12.92 -28.82
N SER A 25 -15.32 12.18 -28.48
CA SER A 25 -15.42 10.83 -27.88
C SER A 25 -16.05 10.86 -26.49
N LEU A 26 -15.66 11.81 -25.64
CA LEU A 26 -16.25 12.00 -24.32
C LEU A 26 -17.73 12.41 -24.42
N ARG A 27 -18.09 13.29 -25.34
CA ARG A 27 -19.47 13.73 -25.60
C ARG A 27 -20.34 12.56 -26.08
N SER A 28 -19.86 11.80 -27.06
CA SER A 28 -20.61 10.64 -27.59
C SER A 28 -20.77 9.48 -26.60
N SER A 29 -19.93 9.44 -25.59
CA SER A 29 -19.97 8.44 -24.52
C SER A 29 -20.65 8.96 -23.24
N HIS A 30 -21.23 10.16 -23.25
CA HIS A 30 -21.85 10.84 -22.11
C HIS A 30 -20.91 11.04 -20.91
N LEU A 31 -19.61 11.18 -21.18
CA LEU A 31 -18.55 11.35 -20.18
C LEU A 31 -17.97 12.77 -20.12
N LEU A 32 -18.40 13.67 -21.02
CA LEU A 32 -17.82 15.01 -21.10
C LEU A 32 -18.05 15.84 -19.82
N SER A 33 -19.18 15.68 -19.15
CA SER A 33 -19.45 16.38 -17.88
C SER A 33 -18.49 15.96 -16.77
N THR A 34 -18.09 14.67 -16.75
CA THR A 34 -17.16 14.11 -15.77
C THR A 34 -15.71 14.52 -16.06
N TYR A 35 -15.35 14.60 -17.35
CA TYR A 35 -13.98 14.82 -17.83
C TYR A 35 -13.84 16.09 -18.65
N SER A 36 -14.60 17.14 -18.34
CA SER A 36 -14.62 18.41 -19.09
C SER A 36 -13.25 19.08 -19.18
N LEU A 37 -12.39 18.93 -18.16
CA LEU A 37 -11.03 19.48 -18.15
C LEU A 37 -10.07 18.80 -19.10
N ILE A 38 -10.31 17.56 -19.53
CA ILE A 38 -9.35 16.81 -20.36
C ILE A 38 -9.14 17.45 -21.74
N PRO A 39 -10.18 17.74 -22.54
CA PRO A 39 -9.98 18.46 -23.81
C PRO A 39 -9.36 19.84 -23.63
N GLU A 40 -9.70 20.55 -22.57
CA GLU A 40 -9.15 21.87 -22.23
C GLU A 40 -7.65 21.78 -21.92
N PHE A 41 -7.24 20.83 -21.09
CA PHE A 41 -5.83 20.59 -20.75
C PHE A 41 -5.00 20.19 -21.97
N ILE A 42 -5.55 19.42 -22.88
CA ILE A 42 -4.88 19.08 -24.15
C ILE A 42 -4.72 20.33 -25.03
N ARG A 43 -5.76 21.19 -25.10
CA ARG A 43 -5.81 22.37 -25.98
C ARG A 43 -4.97 23.53 -25.49
N PHE A 44 -4.95 23.78 -24.18
CA PHE A 44 -4.32 24.97 -23.58
C PHE A 44 -3.19 24.65 -22.61
N GLY A 45 -2.97 23.40 -22.27
CA GLY A 45 -2.07 22.95 -21.21
C GLY A 45 -2.76 22.85 -19.85
N ALA A 46 -2.27 21.92 -19.04
CA ALA A 46 -2.80 21.63 -17.73
C ALA A 46 -2.24 22.55 -16.65
N ASN A 47 -3.09 22.93 -15.71
CA ASN A 47 -2.66 23.56 -14.47
C ASN A 47 -2.22 22.49 -13.48
N ALA A 48 -0.94 22.44 -13.13
CA ALA A 48 -0.36 21.47 -12.18
C ALA A 48 -0.36 21.96 -10.73
N GLY A 49 -0.97 23.12 -10.43
CA GLY A 49 -1.00 23.72 -9.10
C GLY A 49 0.26 24.52 -8.75
N ILE A 50 1.17 24.75 -9.71
CA ILE A 50 2.39 25.54 -9.46
C ILE A 50 2.01 27.00 -9.21
N PRO A 51 2.42 27.59 -8.07
CA PRO A 51 2.07 28.97 -7.74
C PRO A 51 2.80 29.96 -8.60
N HIS A 52 2.36 31.22 -8.59
CA HIS A 52 3.08 32.31 -9.21
C HIS A 52 4.46 32.50 -8.56
N ILE A 53 5.50 32.62 -9.38
CA ILE A 53 6.89 32.80 -8.92
C ILE A 53 7.22 34.30 -8.91
N PHE A 54 7.45 34.85 -7.72
CA PHE A 54 7.74 36.28 -7.55
C PHE A 54 9.23 36.63 -7.62
N ARG A 55 10.11 35.63 -7.44
CA ARG A 55 11.57 35.84 -7.44
C ARG A 55 12.26 34.66 -8.10
N SER A 56 13.19 34.98 -9.00
CA SER A 56 14.00 33.95 -9.64
C SER A 56 14.95 33.27 -8.66
N HIS A 57 14.95 31.92 -8.70
CA HIS A 57 15.85 31.05 -7.94
C HIS A 57 16.40 29.98 -8.87
N THR A 58 17.72 29.99 -9.10
CA THR A 58 18.35 29.17 -10.14
C THR A 58 19.58 28.43 -9.61
N PRO A 59 19.39 27.39 -8.74
CA PRO A 59 20.48 26.59 -8.20
C PRO A 59 21.28 25.87 -9.30
N LEU A 60 22.51 25.46 -8.99
CA LEU A 60 23.32 24.62 -9.86
C LEU A 60 22.72 23.23 -9.98
N ASN A 61 22.99 22.57 -11.10
CA ASN A 61 22.67 21.16 -11.28
C ASN A 61 23.57 20.27 -10.40
N HIS A 62 23.16 19.03 -10.21
CA HIS A 62 23.96 18.02 -9.53
C HIS A 62 25.22 17.70 -10.35
N GLU A 63 26.35 17.43 -9.69
CA GLU A 63 27.66 17.12 -10.33
C GLU A 63 27.62 16.02 -11.40
N SER A 64 26.65 15.08 -11.31
CA SER A 64 26.46 14.05 -12.35
C SER A 64 26.18 14.61 -13.74
N THR A 65 25.68 15.85 -13.85
CA THR A 65 25.45 16.52 -15.15
C THR A 65 26.75 16.98 -15.81
N GLU A 66 27.79 17.25 -15.01
CA GLU A 66 29.12 17.61 -15.48
C GLU A 66 29.97 16.35 -15.72
N THR A 67 29.97 15.42 -14.77
CA THR A 67 30.69 14.15 -14.86
C THR A 67 30.26 13.32 -16.07
N LEU A 68 28.98 13.34 -16.42
CA LEU A 68 28.37 12.64 -17.56
C LEU A 68 27.85 13.65 -18.61
N SER A 69 28.65 14.69 -18.91
CA SER A 69 28.22 15.81 -19.75
C SER A 69 27.73 15.39 -21.14
N HIS A 70 28.37 14.43 -21.79
CA HIS A 70 27.95 13.91 -23.10
C HIS A 70 26.54 13.30 -23.03
N VAL A 71 26.26 12.49 -21.99
CA VAL A 71 24.91 11.90 -21.79
C VAL A 71 23.89 12.97 -21.49
N PHE A 72 24.27 13.96 -20.69
CA PHE A 72 23.39 15.08 -20.33
C PHE A 72 22.98 15.88 -21.57
N VAL A 73 23.95 16.27 -22.40
CA VAL A 73 23.71 17.01 -23.64
C VAL A 73 22.79 16.22 -24.60
N ASP A 74 23.04 14.93 -24.78
CA ASP A 74 22.22 14.07 -25.63
C ASP A 74 20.76 14.02 -25.19
N ILE A 75 20.52 13.91 -23.87
CA ILE A 75 19.17 13.91 -23.32
C ILE A 75 18.50 15.27 -23.50
N ILE A 76 19.21 16.37 -23.22
CA ILE A 76 18.70 17.73 -23.41
C ILE A 76 18.36 17.98 -24.90
N GLN A 77 19.22 17.57 -25.81
CA GLN A 77 18.96 17.68 -27.26
C GLN A 77 17.73 16.85 -27.67
N THR A 78 17.54 15.68 -27.08
CA THR A 78 16.35 14.86 -27.31
C THR A 78 15.07 15.58 -26.89
N GLU A 79 15.06 16.28 -25.74
CA GLU A 79 13.90 17.06 -25.28
C GLU A 79 13.62 18.28 -26.20
N PHE A 80 14.66 18.91 -26.74
CA PHE A 80 14.51 19.96 -27.78
C PHE A 80 13.93 19.39 -29.08
N ASN A 81 14.46 18.27 -29.57
CA ASN A 81 14.01 17.62 -30.80
C ASN A 81 12.54 17.17 -30.68
N LYS A 82 12.11 16.71 -29.50
CA LYS A 82 10.71 16.39 -29.20
C LYS A 82 9.86 17.64 -29.01
N GLY A 83 10.47 18.84 -29.02
CA GLY A 83 9.80 20.12 -28.85
C GLY A 83 9.20 20.33 -27.46
N ARG A 84 9.64 19.61 -26.44
CA ARG A 84 9.20 19.78 -25.05
C ARG A 84 9.97 20.89 -24.34
N TYR A 85 11.22 21.11 -24.75
CA TYR A 85 12.01 22.23 -24.32
C TYR A 85 12.05 23.30 -25.40
N LEU A 86 12.00 24.57 -24.98
CA LEU A 86 12.23 25.74 -25.81
C LEU A 86 13.47 26.49 -25.31
N GLY A 87 14.27 27.04 -26.21
CA GLY A 87 15.51 27.71 -25.88
C GLY A 87 16.65 27.40 -26.85
N PRO A 88 17.93 27.55 -26.47
CA PRO A 88 18.39 27.99 -25.13
C PRO A 88 18.15 29.49 -24.87
N PHE A 89 17.99 29.86 -23.61
CA PHE A 89 17.86 31.23 -23.15
C PHE A 89 18.97 31.59 -22.15
N THR A 90 19.41 32.82 -22.13
CA THR A 90 20.05 33.40 -20.93
C THR A 90 19.00 33.66 -19.86
N LYS A 91 19.43 33.85 -18.60
CA LYS A 91 18.50 34.16 -17.50
C LYS A 91 17.64 35.40 -17.81
N ALA A 92 18.28 36.48 -18.25
CA ALA A 92 17.59 37.73 -18.59
C ALA A 92 16.59 37.56 -19.74
N GLN A 93 16.93 36.78 -20.77
CA GLN A 93 16.01 36.49 -21.86
C GLN A 93 14.78 35.68 -21.37
N LEU A 94 14.97 34.71 -20.49
CA LEU A 94 13.88 33.89 -19.98
C LEU A 94 12.98 34.72 -19.03
N GLU A 95 13.57 35.54 -18.15
CA GLU A 95 12.82 36.49 -17.31
C GLU A 95 11.99 37.50 -18.13
N LEU A 96 12.49 37.94 -19.28
CA LEU A 96 11.72 38.80 -20.17
C LEU A 96 10.51 38.09 -20.81
N GLU A 97 10.61 36.79 -21.04
CA GLU A 97 9.54 36.02 -21.71
C GLU A 97 8.45 35.52 -20.75
N ILE A 98 8.82 35.10 -19.51
CA ILE A 98 7.89 34.45 -18.58
C ILE A 98 7.86 35.08 -17.18
N GLY A 99 8.63 36.16 -16.96
CA GLY A 99 8.82 36.77 -15.64
C GLY A 99 9.79 35.99 -14.76
N PRO A 100 9.83 36.30 -13.45
CA PRO A 100 10.63 35.51 -12.49
C PRO A 100 10.32 34.03 -12.55
N PHE A 101 11.36 33.21 -12.40
CA PHE A 101 11.21 31.75 -12.52
C PHE A 101 12.08 30.98 -11.51
N GLN A 102 11.68 29.75 -11.21
CA GLN A 102 12.44 28.83 -10.39
C GLN A 102 12.88 27.62 -11.22
N SER A 103 14.20 27.39 -11.29
CA SER A 103 14.72 26.11 -11.77
C SER A 103 15.01 25.18 -10.62
N SER A 104 14.88 23.88 -10.87
CA SER A 104 15.24 22.85 -9.90
C SER A 104 16.41 22.03 -10.42
N PRO A 105 17.39 21.63 -9.56
CA PRO A 105 18.57 20.90 -9.99
C PRO A 105 18.25 19.68 -10.84
N LEU A 106 18.92 19.53 -11.95
CA LEU A 106 18.91 18.31 -12.77
C LEU A 106 19.99 17.35 -12.29
N SER A 107 19.71 16.06 -12.37
CA SER A 107 20.68 14.98 -12.11
C SER A 107 20.49 13.82 -13.08
N LEU A 108 21.56 13.04 -13.31
CA LEU A 108 21.52 11.81 -14.08
C LEU A 108 21.55 10.61 -13.13
N VAL A 109 20.53 9.76 -13.26
CA VAL A 109 20.39 8.54 -12.45
C VAL A 109 20.44 7.32 -13.36
N PRO A 110 21.29 6.31 -13.06
CA PRO A 110 21.36 5.09 -13.86
C PRO A 110 19.98 4.40 -13.96
N LYS A 111 19.65 3.88 -15.14
CA LYS A 111 18.45 3.05 -15.32
C LYS A 111 18.71 1.65 -14.78
N PRO A 112 17.92 1.15 -13.81
CA PRO A 112 18.08 -0.21 -13.29
C PRO A 112 18.05 -1.26 -14.41
N GLY A 113 18.99 -2.20 -14.38
CA GLY A 113 19.07 -3.28 -15.36
C GLY A 113 19.47 -2.87 -16.79
N LYS A 114 19.89 -1.62 -17.01
CA LYS A 114 20.35 -1.14 -18.33
C LYS A 114 21.68 -0.38 -18.18
N PRO A 115 22.83 -1.07 -18.13
CA PRO A 115 24.14 -0.43 -18.00
C PRO A 115 24.36 0.65 -19.07
N GLY A 116 24.96 1.77 -18.69
CA GLY A 116 25.21 2.90 -19.59
C GLY A 116 23.99 3.73 -20.00
N LYS A 117 22.79 3.39 -19.53
CA LYS A 117 21.58 4.18 -19.75
C LYS A 117 21.22 4.99 -18.50
N TYR A 118 20.87 6.25 -18.69
CA TYR A 118 20.54 7.17 -17.61
C TYR A 118 19.14 7.76 -17.79
N ARG A 119 18.60 8.26 -16.68
CA ARG A 119 17.38 9.09 -16.66
C ARG A 119 17.75 10.47 -16.17
N LEU A 120 17.25 11.50 -16.86
CA LEU A 120 17.29 12.87 -16.36
C LEU A 120 16.21 13.03 -15.30
N VAL A 121 16.60 13.55 -14.14
CA VAL A 121 15.71 13.79 -13.00
C VAL A 121 15.79 15.25 -12.61
N GLN A 122 14.66 15.95 -12.59
CA GLN A 122 14.50 17.30 -12.07
C GLN A 122 14.08 17.21 -10.59
N ASN A 123 14.88 17.77 -9.66
CA ASN A 123 14.61 17.70 -8.23
C ASN A 123 13.68 18.84 -7.77
N LEU A 124 12.40 18.71 -8.04
CA LEU A 124 11.37 19.70 -7.68
C LEU A 124 11.12 19.82 -6.15
N SER A 125 11.75 18.96 -5.34
CA SER A 125 11.75 19.05 -3.87
C SER A 125 13.01 19.75 -3.32
N HIS A 126 13.84 20.35 -4.17
CA HIS A 126 15.00 21.17 -3.75
C HIS A 126 14.59 22.66 -3.68
N PRO A 127 15.00 23.37 -2.63
CA PRO A 127 15.75 22.93 -1.44
C PRO A 127 14.86 22.13 -0.46
N HIS A 128 15.49 21.20 0.29
CA HIS A 128 14.74 20.30 1.17
C HIS A 128 14.34 20.92 2.51
N THR A 129 15.12 21.86 3.04
CA THR A 129 14.88 22.51 4.35
C THR A 129 15.57 23.87 4.44
N ASN A 130 15.05 24.76 5.31
CA ASN A 130 15.67 26.01 5.75
C ASN A 130 16.14 26.98 4.64
N SER A 131 15.45 27.02 3.52
CA SER A 131 15.68 27.99 2.46
C SER A 131 14.63 29.11 2.50
N PRO A 132 15.01 30.36 2.26
CA PRO A 132 14.05 31.46 2.10
C PRO A 132 13.17 31.31 0.83
N VAL A 133 13.54 30.41 -0.08
CA VAL A 133 12.75 30.04 -1.26
C VAL A 133 12.35 28.58 -1.11
N PRO A 134 11.06 28.28 -0.91
CA PRO A 134 10.59 26.91 -0.81
C PRO A 134 10.71 26.17 -2.15
N SER A 135 10.78 24.83 -2.10
CA SER A 135 10.77 24.02 -3.31
C SER A 135 9.40 24.06 -4.01
N ILE A 136 9.36 23.78 -5.30
CA ILE A 136 8.07 23.73 -6.05
C ILE A 136 7.12 22.72 -5.41
N ASN A 137 7.60 21.53 -5.07
CA ASN A 137 6.77 20.49 -4.44
C ASN A 137 6.23 20.87 -3.06
N ALA A 138 6.84 21.82 -2.35
CA ALA A 138 6.32 22.29 -1.07
C ALA A 138 5.01 23.07 -1.18
N HIS A 139 4.65 23.52 -2.37
CA HIS A 139 3.43 24.25 -2.67
C HIS A 139 2.33 23.38 -3.29
N LEU A 140 2.64 22.12 -3.61
CA LEU A 140 1.75 21.26 -4.39
C LEU A 140 1.07 20.24 -3.47
N ASP A 141 -0.24 20.07 -3.66
CA ASP A 141 -1.02 19.01 -3.03
C ASP A 141 -1.42 17.99 -4.09
N SER A 142 -1.03 16.72 -3.89
CA SER A 142 -1.41 15.63 -4.77
C SER A 142 -2.91 15.32 -4.72
N ASP A 143 -3.59 15.69 -3.65
CA ASP A 143 -5.02 15.43 -3.44
C ASP A 143 -5.91 16.34 -4.31
N ASP A 144 -5.34 17.43 -4.88
CA ASP A 144 -6.01 18.27 -5.88
C ASP A 144 -6.31 17.51 -7.20
N PHE A 145 -5.64 16.38 -7.44
CA PHE A 145 -5.77 15.57 -8.65
C PHE A 145 -6.17 14.13 -8.33
N PRO A 146 -7.40 13.91 -7.85
CA PRO A 146 -7.87 12.57 -7.50
C PRO A 146 -7.97 11.68 -8.72
N CYS A 147 -7.44 10.47 -8.63
CA CYS A 147 -7.49 9.45 -9.67
C CYS A 147 -7.56 8.06 -9.06
N THR A 148 -7.82 7.05 -9.90
CA THR A 148 -7.92 5.67 -9.46
C THR A 148 -6.70 4.86 -9.88
N TRP A 149 -6.27 3.93 -9.02
CA TRP A 149 -5.16 3.03 -9.28
C TRP A 149 -5.59 1.57 -9.13
N GLY A 150 -5.08 0.70 -10.00
CA GLY A 150 -5.23 -0.75 -9.90
C GLY A 150 -4.25 -1.31 -8.87
N THR A 151 -4.59 -1.20 -7.58
CA THR A 151 -3.77 -1.75 -6.49
C THR A 151 -3.74 -3.28 -6.50
N PHE A 152 -2.83 -3.89 -5.73
CA PHE A 152 -2.78 -5.34 -5.57
C PHE A 152 -4.15 -5.93 -5.19
N HIS A 153 -4.85 -5.32 -4.23
CA HIS A 153 -6.16 -5.79 -3.77
C HIS A 153 -7.25 -5.63 -4.82
N THR A 154 -7.22 -4.53 -5.60
CA THR A 154 -8.15 -4.32 -6.72
C THR A 154 -7.97 -5.40 -7.78
N VAL A 155 -6.72 -5.76 -8.11
CA VAL A 155 -6.41 -6.84 -9.07
C VAL A 155 -6.87 -8.19 -8.51
N CYS A 156 -6.65 -8.47 -7.22
CA CYS A 156 -7.15 -9.69 -6.58
C CYS A 156 -8.67 -9.80 -6.69
N THR A 157 -9.40 -8.73 -6.37
CA THR A 157 -10.87 -8.69 -6.46
C THR A 157 -11.33 -8.93 -7.89
N LEU A 158 -10.72 -8.27 -8.87
CA LEU A 158 -11.04 -8.47 -10.27
C LEU A 158 -10.82 -9.92 -10.69
N ILE A 159 -9.61 -10.46 -10.53
CA ILE A 159 -9.27 -11.80 -11.02
C ILE A 159 -10.14 -12.88 -10.35
N ARG A 160 -10.47 -12.71 -9.06
CA ARG A 160 -11.36 -13.65 -8.38
C ARG A 160 -12.74 -13.74 -9.03
N SER A 161 -13.29 -12.63 -9.53
CA SER A 161 -14.61 -12.58 -10.16
C SER A 161 -14.63 -13.10 -11.60
N LEU A 162 -13.47 -13.28 -12.26
CA LEU A 162 -13.40 -13.68 -13.65
C LEU A 162 -13.83 -15.13 -13.85
N PRO A 163 -14.58 -15.45 -14.93
CA PRO A 163 -14.84 -16.83 -15.33
C PRO A 163 -13.57 -17.52 -15.84
N GLN A 164 -13.62 -18.84 -15.90
CA GLN A 164 -12.56 -19.67 -16.49
C GLN A 164 -12.33 -19.30 -17.96
N GLY A 165 -11.09 -19.43 -18.42
CA GLY A 165 -10.73 -19.09 -19.79
C GLY A 165 -10.51 -17.59 -20.02
N SER A 166 -10.75 -16.71 -19.03
CA SER A 166 -10.44 -15.29 -19.15
C SER A 166 -8.96 -15.06 -19.43
N GLN A 167 -8.66 -14.03 -20.19
CA GLN A 167 -7.29 -13.64 -20.55
C GLN A 167 -7.06 -12.17 -20.22
N ALA A 168 -5.79 -11.83 -19.94
CA ALA A 168 -5.38 -10.44 -19.74
C ALA A 168 -4.18 -10.09 -20.60
N ALA A 169 -4.05 -8.80 -20.91
CA ALA A 169 -2.95 -8.17 -21.62
C ALA A 169 -2.50 -6.91 -20.88
N VAL A 170 -1.24 -6.51 -21.06
CA VAL A 170 -0.73 -5.24 -20.51
C VAL A 170 -0.21 -4.36 -21.63
N ARG A 171 -0.55 -3.08 -21.58
CA ARG A 171 -0.01 -2.03 -22.44
C ARG A 171 0.48 -0.85 -21.62
N ASP A 172 1.55 -0.23 -22.10
CA ASP A 172 2.22 0.91 -21.48
C ASP A 172 2.02 2.16 -22.33
N ILE A 173 1.68 3.30 -21.72
CA ILE A 173 1.62 4.58 -22.45
C ILE A 173 3.02 5.18 -22.47
N ALA A 174 3.55 5.38 -23.68
CA ALA A 174 4.88 5.94 -23.87
C ALA A 174 5.00 7.34 -23.25
N GLU A 175 6.06 7.52 -22.46
CA GLU A 175 6.44 8.81 -21.88
C GLU A 175 5.40 9.48 -20.98
N ALA A 176 4.32 8.77 -20.61
CA ALA A 176 3.26 9.09 -19.65
C ALA A 176 3.10 10.58 -19.28
N TYR A 177 3.81 11.05 -18.26
CA TYR A 177 3.70 12.44 -17.79
C TYR A 177 4.08 13.47 -18.86
N ARG A 178 5.04 13.14 -19.74
CA ARG A 178 5.61 14.05 -20.73
C ARG A 178 4.68 14.32 -21.91
N ILE A 179 3.60 13.52 -22.08
CA ILE A 179 2.58 13.78 -23.11
C ILE A 179 1.56 14.85 -22.68
N ILE A 180 1.52 15.18 -21.39
CA ILE A 180 0.61 16.19 -20.85
C ILE A 180 1.29 17.56 -20.92
N PRO A 181 0.79 18.50 -21.75
CA PRO A 181 1.32 19.86 -21.81
C PRO A 181 0.94 20.64 -20.55
N LEU A 182 1.79 21.53 -20.12
CA LEU A 182 1.50 22.46 -19.03
C LEU A 182 1.02 23.81 -19.59
N HIS A 183 0.03 24.40 -18.91
CA HIS A 183 -0.41 25.75 -19.17
C HIS A 183 0.74 26.74 -18.94
N GLU A 184 0.77 27.86 -19.69
CA GLU A 184 1.86 28.83 -19.62
C GLU A 184 2.11 29.40 -18.22
N SER A 185 1.06 29.53 -17.39
CA SER A 185 1.18 29.98 -16.01
C SER A 185 2.04 29.05 -15.11
N GLN A 186 2.27 27.82 -15.53
CA GLN A 186 3.02 26.81 -14.79
C GLN A 186 4.50 26.75 -15.17
N TRP A 187 4.86 27.33 -16.31
CA TRP A 187 6.20 27.18 -16.89
C TRP A 187 7.29 27.77 -16.02
N ALA A 188 6.99 28.87 -15.30
CA ALA A 188 7.93 29.54 -14.41
C ALA A 188 8.47 28.61 -13.28
N GLY A 189 7.72 27.59 -12.86
CA GLY A 189 8.15 26.65 -11.80
C GLY A 189 8.87 25.41 -12.32
N VAL A 190 8.92 25.18 -13.63
CA VAL A 190 9.52 23.97 -14.21
C VAL A 190 10.64 24.27 -15.22
N ALA A 191 11.11 25.50 -15.30
CA ALA A 191 12.27 25.83 -16.09
C ALA A 191 13.50 25.02 -15.65
N VAL A 192 14.42 24.75 -16.59
CA VAL A 192 15.58 23.89 -16.32
C VAL A 192 16.88 24.61 -16.70
N ARG A 193 17.91 24.48 -15.88
CA ARG A 193 19.27 24.93 -16.22
C ARG A 193 19.93 23.85 -17.10
N ILE A 194 20.30 24.19 -18.33
CA ILE A 194 20.87 23.24 -19.29
C ILE A 194 22.38 23.40 -19.48
N SER A 195 22.98 24.49 -18.99
CA SER A 195 24.43 24.70 -18.96
C SER A 195 24.80 25.62 -17.80
N ASN A 196 25.97 25.40 -17.19
CA ASN A 196 26.55 26.28 -16.19
C ASN A 196 27.51 27.32 -16.84
N HIS A 197 28.21 26.95 -17.91
CA HIS A 197 29.21 27.78 -18.58
C HIS A 197 29.12 27.64 -20.12
N PRO A 198 28.54 28.62 -20.85
CA PRO A 198 27.78 29.76 -20.35
C PRO A 198 26.50 29.36 -19.66
N GLU A 199 26.02 30.14 -18.72
CA GLU A 199 24.75 29.91 -18.02
C GLU A 199 23.58 29.98 -19.00
N GLN A 200 22.90 28.86 -19.17
CA GLN A 200 21.78 28.70 -20.09
C GLN A 200 20.62 27.93 -19.49
N TYR A 201 19.42 28.28 -19.93
CA TYR A 201 18.16 27.71 -19.50
C TYR A 201 17.32 27.21 -20.68
N ALA A 202 16.48 26.23 -20.41
CA ALA A 202 15.38 25.84 -21.29
C ALA A 202 14.04 25.98 -20.57
N LEU A 203 13.04 26.36 -21.33
CA LEU A 203 11.66 26.41 -20.88
C LEU A 203 11.04 25.05 -21.11
N ASN A 204 10.71 24.34 -20.01
CA ASN A 204 9.98 23.09 -20.05
C ASN A 204 8.48 23.37 -20.17
N THR A 205 7.83 22.82 -21.18
CA THR A 205 6.41 23.08 -21.49
C THR A 205 5.51 21.88 -21.23
N CYS A 206 6.04 20.80 -20.65
CA CYS A 206 5.31 19.58 -20.37
C CYS A 206 5.43 19.17 -18.90
N ASN A 207 4.48 18.37 -18.43
CA ASN A 207 4.47 17.85 -17.07
C ASN A 207 5.78 17.10 -16.75
N SER A 208 6.33 17.32 -15.56
CA SER A 208 7.65 16.83 -15.17
C SER A 208 7.57 15.61 -14.26
N PHE A 209 8.44 14.62 -14.50
CA PHE A 209 8.65 13.56 -13.53
C PHE A 209 9.10 14.16 -12.19
N ARG A 210 8.56 13.62 -11.07
CA ARG A 210 8.77 14.07 -9.68
C ARG A 210 8.10 15.39 -9.29
N CYS A 211 7.29 16.00 -10.14
CA CYS A 211 6.30 16.96 -9.68
C CYS A 211 5.28 16.20 -8.79
N ALA A 212 4.97 16.72 -7.61
CA ALA A 212 4.11 16.03 -6.65
C ALA A 212 2.71 15.72 -7.23
N THR A 213 2.19 16.60 -8.06
CA THR A 213 0.87 16.47 -8.72
C THR A 213 0.92 15.70 -10.04
N ALA A 214 2.12 15.37 -10.57
CA ALA A 214 2.24 14.76 -11.90
C ALA A 214 1.53 13.42 -12.04
N GLY A 215 1.57 12.60 -10.97
CA GLY A 215 0.90 11.30 -10.93
C GLY A 215 -0.61 11.43 -11.01
N GLY A 216 -1.20 12.29 -10.19
CA GLY A 216 -2.64 12.54 -10.18
C GLY A 216 -3.13 13.17 -11.49
N LEU A 217 -2.41 14.20 -11.97
CA LEU A 217 -2.74 14.85 -13.24
C LEU A 217 -2.77 13.86 -14.41
N PHE A 218 -1.75 13.02 -14.56
CA PHE A 218 -1.76 11.97 -15.57
C PHE A 218 -2.84 10.92 -15.28
N GLY A 219 -3.07 10.62 -14.01
CA GLY A 219 -4.10 9.68 -13.56
C GLY A 219 -5.51 10.06 -14.00
N MET A 220 -5.84 11.36 -14.04
CA MET A 220 -7.12 11.86 -14.58
C MET A 220 -7.27 11.54 -16.08
N PHE A 221 -6.22 11.75 -16.89
CA PHE A 221 -6.22 11.33 -18.29
C PHE A 221 -6.39 9.82 -18.44
N GLY A 222 -5.69 9.04 -17.60
CA GLY A 222 -5.79 7.59 -17.57
C GLY A 222 -7.19 7.11 -17.17
N ASP A 223 -7.86 7.77 -16.23
CA ASP A 223 -9.25 7.47 -15.85
C ASP A 223 -10.21 7.77 -16.99
N ALA A 224 -10.07 8.95 -17.64
CA ALA A 224 -10.88 9.31 -18.79
C ALA A 224 -10.72 8.32 -19.96
N LEU A 225 -9.48 7.89 -20.24
CA LEU A 225 -9.19 6.87 -21.26
C LEU A 225 -9.83 5.53 -20.92
N ALA A 226 -9.67 5.07 -19.68
CA ALA A 226 -10.26 3.82 -19.23
C ALA A 226 -11.79 3.84 -19.34
N ASP A 227 -12.43 4.95 -18.96
CA ASP A 227 -13.88 5.07 -19.04
C ASP A 227 -14.40 5.21 -20.48
N LEU A 228 -13.67 5.88 -21.36
CA LEU A 228 -13.99 5.87 -22.80
C LEU A 228 -13.98 4.46 -23.38
N LEU A 229 -12.96 3.66 -23.05
CA LEU A 229 -12.85 2.28 -23.50
C LEU A 229 -13.97 1.41 -22.93
N ARG A 230 -14.30 1.57 -21.64
CA ARG A 230 -15.42 0.87 -20.98
C ARG A 230 -16.76 1.24 -21.60
N ALA A 231 -17.00 2.51 -21.90
CA ALA A 231 -18.21 2.98 -22.54
C ALA A 231 -18.39 2.37 -23.95
N LYS A 232 -17.29 1.98 -24.62
CA LYS A 232 -17.31 1.23 -25.87
C LYS A 232 -17.43 -0.28 -25.69
N GLY A 233 -17.51 -0.77 -24.43
CA GLY A 233 -17.69 -2.19 -24.10
C GLY A 233 -16.39 -2.96 -23.85
N ILE A 234 -15.23 -2.32 -23.91
CA ILE A 234 -13.94 -2.94 -23.58
C ILE A 234 -13.79 -3.03 -22.06
N GLY A 235 -13.42 -4.18 -21.55
CA GLY A 235 -13.15 -4.36 -20.14
C GLY A 235 -13.32 -5.79 -19.66
N PRO A 236 -13.06 -6.01 -18.36
CA PRO A 236 -12.60 -5.05 -17.34
C PRO A 236 -11.23 -4.42 -17.62
N ILE A 237 -11.00 -3.20 -17.11
CA ILE A 237 -9.73 -2.48 -17.25
C ILE A 237 -9.27 -1.98 -15.89
N LEU A 238 -7.99 -2.23 -15.56
CA LEU A 238 -7.30 -1.55 -14.45
C LEU A 238 -6.09 -0.81 -15.00
N LYS A 239 -5.63 0.21 -14.27
CA LYS A 239 -4.41 0.92 -14.62
C LYS A 239 -3.55 1.19 -13.39
N TRP A 240 -2.24 1.19 -13.60
CA TRP A 240 -1.25 1.65 -12.64
C TRP A 240 -0.30 2.61 -13.34
N VAL A 241 -0.50 3.91 -13.13
CA VAL A 241 0.18 5.00 -13.83
C VAL A 241 0.03 4.84 -15.34
N ASP A 242 1.08 4.44 -16.06
CA ASP A 242 1.18 4.23 -17.50
C ASP A 242 0.84 2.81 -17.95
N ASP A 243 0.87 1.84 -17.03
CA ASP A 243 0.53 0.44 -17.31
C ASP A 243 -0.98 0.22 -17.24
N PHE A 244 -1.58 -0.26 -18.33
CA PHE A 244 -3.00 -0.65 -18.43
C PHE A 244 -3.13 -2.17 -18.51
N LEU A 245 -3.93 -2.74 -17.62
CA LEU A 245 -4.33 -4.14 -17.64
C LEU A 245 -5.70 -4.24 -18.32
N PHE A 246 -5.75 -4.87 -19.47
CA PHE A 246 -6.96 -5.20 -20.22
C PHE A 246 -7.34 -6.65 -19.96
N VAL A 247 -8.58 -6.90 -19.60
CA VAL A 247 -9.08 -8.26 -19.38
C VAL A 247 -10.20 -8.56 -20.34
N ARG A 248 -10.11 -9.70 -21.04
CA ARG A 248 -11.17 -10.19 -21.92
C ARG A 248 -11.75 -11.51 -21.41
N ILE A 249 -13.04 -11.62 -21.47
CA ILE A 249 -13.84 -12.73 -20.96
C ILE A 249 -14.34 -13.53 -22.15
N PRO A 250 -14.43 -14.88 -22.06
CA PRO A 250 -15.07 -15.67 -23.12
C PRO A 250 -16.46 -15.12 -23.45
N GLN A 251 -16.77 -15.01 -24.71
CA GLN A 251 -18.01 -14.37 -25.18
C GLN A 251 -19.27 -15.00 -24.58
N VAL A 252 -19.26 -16.30 -24.39
CA VAL A 252 -20.38 -17.06 -23.81
C VAL A 252 -20.68 -16.67 -22.35
N ASP A 253 -19.67 -16.19 -21.62
CA ASP A 253 -19.77 -15.84 -20.20
C ASP A 253 -20.12 -14.36 -19.96
N ILE A 254 -20.08 -13.52 -21.00
CA ILE A 254 -20.32 -12.07 -20.87
C ILE A 254 -21.68 -11.73 -20.23
N PRO A 255 -22.81 -12.34 -20.64
CA PRO A 255 -24.10 -12.03 -20.02
C PRO A 255 -24.13 -12.35 -18.52
N THR A 256 -23.69 -13.53 -18.15
CA THR A 256 -23.64 -13.98 -16.75
C THR A 256 -22.68 -13.12 -15.92
N TYR A 257 -21.53 -12.77 -16.48
CA TYR A 257 -20.55 -11.91 -15.79
C TYR A 257 -21.08 -10.48 -15.59
N ASN A 258 -21.75 -9.89 -16.57
CA ASN A 258 -22.37 -8.57 -16.43
C ASN A 258 -23.48 -8.58 -15.37
N GLU A 259 -24.28 -9.62 -15.29
CA GLU A 259 -25.31 -9.75 -14.26
C GLU A 259 -24.69 -9.91 -12.86
N ALA A 260 -23.64 -10.71 -12.73
CA ALA A 260 -22.90 -10.84 -11.47
C ALA A 260 -22.30 -9.50 -11.01
N ARG A 261 -21.76 -8.70 -11.94
CA ARG A 261 -21.26 -7.35 -11.65
C ARG A 261 -22.37 -6.41 -11.16
N LYS A 262 -23.54 -6.48 -11.77
CA LYS A 262 -24.72 -5.69 -11.36
C LYS A 262 -25.14 -6.04 -9.94
N ILE A 263 -25.28 -7.33 -9.63
CA ILE A 263 -25.60 -7.81 -8.28
C ILE A 263 -24.53 -7.34 -7.27
N ASN A 264 -23.25 -7.48 -7.60
CA ASN A 264 -22.16 -7.01 -6.74
C ASN A 264 -22.23 -5.50 -6.50
N ARG A 265 -22.57 -4.71 -7.51
CA ARG A 265 -22.78 -3.27 -7.38
C ARG A 265 -23.87 -2.95 -6.34
N GLU A 266 -25.01 -3.60 -6.44
CA GLU A 266 -26.13 -3.43 -5.51
C GLU A 266 -25.72 -3.77 -4.07
N ILE A 267 -24.92 -4.83 -3.87
CA ILE A 267 -24.35 -5.22 -2.57
C ILE A 267 -23.42 -4.13 -2.03
N VAL A 268 -22.51 -3.61 -2.86
CA VAL A 268 -21.56 -2.56 -2.46
C VAL A 268 -22.28 -1.26 -2.11
N GLU A 269 -23.27 -0.85 -2.92
CA GLU A 269 -24.08 0.34 -2.64
C GLU A 269 -24.86 0.18 -1.33
N LYS A 270 -25.49 -0.98 -1.11
CA LYS A 270 -26.21 -1.28 0.14
C LYS A 270 -25.33 -1.26 1.38
N ASN A 271 -24.06 -1.60 1.24
CA ASN A 271 -23.07 -1.54 2.31
C ASN A 271 -22.39 -0.17 2.46
N GLY A 272 -22.92 0.88 1.85
CA GLY A 272 -22.42 2.24 1.96
C GLY A 272 -21.29 2.58 0.97
N GLY A 273 -21.19 1.87 -0.15
CA GLY A 273 -20.27 2.19 -1.23
C GLY A 273 -20.60 3.56 -1.83
N MET A 274 -19.55 4.36 -2.03
CA MET A 274 -19.66 5.70 -2.62
C MET A 274 -19.04 5.71 -4.01
N LEU A 275 -19.72 6.34 -4.96
CA LEU A 275 -19.19 6.53 -6.31
C LEU A 275 -18.06 7.57 -6.28
N ARG A 276 -16.95 7.25 -6.94
CA ARG A 276 -15.78 8.12 -7.09
C ARG A 276 -15.46 8.35 -8.56
N SER A 277 -14.46 9.21 -8.82
CA SER A 277 -13.95 9.46 -10.17
C SER A 277 -13.68 8.15 -10.91
N GLY A 278 -13.99 8.12 -12.22
CA GLY A 278 -13.85 6.93 -13.03
C GLY A 278 -14.97 5.91 -12.84
N GLY A 279 -16.13 6.32 -12.34
CA GLY A 279 -17.32 5.45 -12.24
C GLY A 279 -17.20 4.28 -11.27
N ARG A 280 -16.19 4.28 -10.39
CA ARG A 280 -15.95 3.20 -9.45
C ARG A 280 -16.67 3.40 -8.14
N LEU A 281 -17.23 2.33 -7.61
CA LEU A 281 -17.74 2.28 -6.25
C LEU A 281 -16.61 1.95 -5.29
N TRP A 282 -16.48 2.75 -4.25
CA TRP A 282 -15.59 2.52 -3.14
C TRP A 282 -16.35 2.07 -1.91
N PHE A 283 -15.90 0.99 -1.32
CA PHE A 283 -16.40 0.47 -0.07
C PHE A 283 -15.23 0.34 0.91
N LYS A 284 -15.37 0.94 2.10
CA LYS A 284 -14.39 0.81 3.16
C LYS A 284 -14.80 -0.34 4.08
N GLY A 285 -14.02 -1.40 4.11
CA GLY A 285 -14.31 -2.54 4.96
C GLY A 285 -13.30 -3.66 4.78
N ARG A 286 -13.52 -4.74 5.50
CA ARG A 286 -12.72 -5.97 5.38
C ARG A 286 -13.31 -6.82 4.27
N VAL A 287 -12.68 -6.82 3.13
CA VAL A 287 -13.10 -7.63 1.97
C VAL A 287 -12.70 -9.09 2.17
N THR A 288 -11.49 -9.30 2.67
CA THR A 288 -10.95 -10.63 2.95
C THR A 288 -10.16 -10.63 4.26
N PRO A 289 -10.07 -11.79 4.94
CA PRO A 289 -9.35 -11.88 6.21
C PRO A 289 -7.88 -11.50 6.14
N ASP A 290 -7.21 -11.91 5.07
CA ASP A 290 -5.79 -11.69 4.86
C ASP A 290 -5.47 -10.38 4.09
N ALA A 291 -6.48 -9.67 3.62
CA ALA A 291 -6.35 -8.36 3.02
C ALA A 291 -6.46 -7.20 4.04
N GLY A 292 -6.93 -7.48 5.26
CA GLY A 292 -7.08 -6.48 6.30
C GLY A 292 -8.30 -5.56 6.14
N ALA A 293 -8.25 -4.37 6.73
CA ALA A 293 -9.26 -3.34 6.53
C ALA A 293 -8.93 -2.58 5.25
N GLU A 294 -9.64 -2.89 4.17
CA GLU A 294 -9.33 -2.41 2.84
C GLU A 294 -10.38 -1.45 2.29
N HIS A 295 -9.93 -0.66 1.34
CA HIS A 295 -10.83 0.05 0.44
C HIS A 295 -11.14 -0.88 -0.74
N PHE A 296 -12.39 -1.32 -0.81
CA PHE A 296 -12.87 -2.05 -1.95
C PHE A 296 -13.20 -1.08 -3.08
N ALA A 297 -12.67 -1.34 -4.28
CA ALA A 297 -12.95 -0.57 -5.47
C ALA A 297 -13.34 -1.51 -6.60
N GLU A 298 -14.51 -1.32 -7.16
CA GLU A 298 -15.03 -2.10 -8.29
C GLU A 298 -15.47 -1.15 -9.40
N ASP A 299 -15.17 -1.52 -10.64
CA ASP A 299 -15.67 -0.83 -11.82
C ASP A 299 -16.90 -1.55 -12.36
N LEU A 300 -18.04 -0.98 -12.11
CA LEU A 300 -19.35 -1.55 -12.48
C LEU A 300 -20.13 -0.65 -13.44
N SER A 301 -19.52 0.44 -13.92
CA SER A 301 -20.26 1.52 -14.60
C SER A 301 -20.76 1.14 -15.98
N PHE A 302 -20.03 0.28 -16.71
CA PHE A 302 -20.35 -0.05 -18.08
C PHE A 302 -20.40 -1.57 -18.31
N PRO A 303 -21.41 -2.08 -19.06
CA PRO A 303 -21.44 -3.49 -19.43
C PRO A 303 -20.36 -3.81 -20.47
N ILE A 304 -19.77 -4.98 -20.35
CA ILE A 304 -18.86 -5.52 -21.36
C ILE A 304 -19.72 -5.94 -22.56
N ARG A 305 -19.27 -5.63 -23.76
CA ARG A 305 -19.99 -5.92 -25.01
C ARG A 305 -19.11 -6.65 -26.00
N GLN A 306 -19.75 -7.40 -26.90
CA GLN A 306 -19.13 -7.91 -28.11
C GLN A 306 -18.86 -6.74 -29.04
N ILE A 307 -17.60 -6.50 -29.42
CA ILE A 307 -17.20 -5.38 -30.28
C ILE A 307 -16.82 -5.88 -31.67
N ARG A 308 -16.26 -7.09 -31.75
CA ARG A 308 -15.85 -7.70 -33.02
C ARG A 308 -17.05 -8.09 -33.86
N GLU A 309 -16.99 -7.81 -35.16
CA GLU A 309 -17.92 -8.35 -36.12
C GLU A 309 -17.72 -9.87 -36.28
N HIS A 310 -18.81 -10.61 -36.48
CA HIS A 310 -18.78 -12.07 -36.66
C HIS A 310 -17.92 -12.48 -37.85
N ARG A 311 -16.71 -12.97 -37.58
CA ARG A 311 -15.90 -13.76 -38.51
C ARG A 311 -15.88 -15.21 -38.04
N SER A 312 -16.01 -16.14 -38.98
CA SER A 312 -16.42 -17.54 -38.74
C SER A 312 -15.50 -18.40 -37.87
N ASP A 313 -14.35 -17.96 -37.50
CA ASP A 313 -13.36 -18.87 -36.90
C ASP A 313 -12.78 -18.41 -35.62
N ALA A 314 -13.41 -17.65 -34.81
CA ALA A 314 -12.74 -17.52 -33.56
C ALA A 314 -13.21 -16.62 -32.54
N LEU A 315 -14.36 -16.43 -32.40
CA LEU A 315 -14.58 -15.40 -31.42
C LEU A 315 -14.96 -15.96 -30.08
N MET A 316 -13.93 -16.59 -29.45
CA MET A 316 -13.98 -16.83 -28.00
C MET A 316 -13.99 -15.51 -27.21
N TYR A 317 -13.49 -14.38 -27.79
CA TYR A 317 -13.31 -13.14 -27.03
C TYR A 317 -13.86 -11.91 -27.76
N PRO A 318 -14.37 -10.90 -26.99
CA PRO A 318 -15.07 -9.74 -27.56
C PRO A 318 -14.18 -8.72 -28.27
N TYR A 319 -12.88 -8.67 -27.95
CA TYR A 319 -11.92 -7.69 -28.47
C TYR A 319 -10.48 -8.15 -28.35
N ASP A 320 -9.56 -7.44 -29.04
CA ASP A 320 -8.12 -7.49 -28.85
C ASP A 320 -7.48 -6.10 -29.00
N PHE A 321 -6.16 -6.04 -29.26
CA PHE A 321 -5.45 -4.77 -29.43
C PHE A 321 -5.93 -3.96 -30.64
N GLU A 322 -6.45 -4.59 -31.68
CA GLU A 322 -6.97 -3.88 -32.86
C GLU A 322 -8.17 -3.02 -32.47
N GLU A 323 -9.13 -3.58 -31.74
CA GLU A 323 -10.30 -2.84 -31.29
C GLU A 323 -9.92 -1.71 -30.32
N ILE A 324 -8.93 -1.94 -29.44
CA ILE A 324 -8.38 -0.90 -28.57
C ILE A 324 -7.77 0.22 -29.42
N ASN A 325 -6.95 -0.11 -30.42
CA ASN A 325 -6.32 0.87 -31.31
C ASN A 325 -7.35 1.69 -32.10
N LYS A 326 -8.39 1.07 -32.64
CA LYS A 326 -9.48 1.78 -33.32
C LYS A 326 -10.11 2.90 -32.51
N ILE A 327 -10.12 2.76 -31.18
CA ILE A 327 -10.65 3.77 -30.26
C ILE A 327 -9.55 4.79 -29.87
N THR A 328 -8.33 4.33 -29.63
CA THR A 328 -7.27 5.15 -29.01
C THR A 328 -6.40 5.90 -30.02
N ASP A 329 -6.20 5.38 -31.25
CA ASP A 329 -5.41 6.05 -32.29
C ASP A 329 -6.00 7.40 -32.71
N PRO A 330 -7.34 7.55 -32.89
CA PRO A 330 -7.93 8.86 -33.14
C PRO A 330 -7.68 9.86 -32.01
N LEU A 331 -7.59 9.41 -30.76
CA LEU A 331 -7.32 10.24 -29.59
C LEU A 331 -5.86 10.70 -29.51
N GLY A 332 -4.96 10.05 -30.26
CA GLY A 332 -3.51 10.31 -30.23
C GLY A 332 -2.81 9.68 -29.01
N VAL A 333 -3.36 8.59 -28.43
CA VAL A 333 -2.72 7.90 -27.30
C VAL A 333 -1.50 7.12 -27.79
N PRO A 334 -0.29 7.43 -27.29
CA PRO A 334 0.94 6.80 -27.77
C PRO A 334 1.24 5.51 -26.99
N TRP A 335 0.77 4.36 -27.45
CA TRP A 335 1.14 3.08 -26.86
C TRP A 335 2.61 2.73 -27.15
N GLU A 336 3.34 2.24 -26.15
CA GLU A 336 4.70 1.68 -26.29
C GLU A 336 4.61 0.21 -26.72
N THR A 337 4.30 -0.01 -27.98
CA THR A 337 4.00 -1.35 -28.52
C THR A 337 5.13 -2.37 -28.35
N SER A 338 6.38 -1.91 -28.20
CA SER A 338 7.53 -2.80 -27.93
C SER A 338 7.48 -3.46 -26.53
N LYS A 339 6.61 -2.96 -25.64
CA LYS A 339 6.39 -3.49 -24.30
C LYS A 339 5.03 -4.20 -24.16
N ASP A 340 4.23 -4.25 -25.20
CA ASP A 340 2.93 -4.90 -25.16
C ASP A 340 3.08 -6.37 -24.70
N VAL A 341 2.31 -6.75 -23.69
CA VAL A 341 2.15 -8.13 -23.26
C VAL A 341 0.85 -8.66 -23.86
N PRO A 342 0.91 -9.66 -24.74
CA PRO A 342 -0.27 -10.16 -25.41
C PRO A 342 -1.26 -10.82 -24.45
N PHE A 343 -2.51 -10.94 -24.88
CA PHE A 343 -3.55 -11.63 -24.11
C PHE A 343 -3.16 -13.07 -23.80
N SER A 344 -3.13 -13.40 -22.51
CA SER A 344 -2.83 -14.72 -22.01
C SER A 344 -3.50 -14.97 -20.65
N GLN A 345 -3.49 -16.22 -20.20
CA GLN A 345 -4.02 -16.61 -18.90
C GLN A 345 -3.07 -16.28 -17.74
N SER A 346 -1.81 -15.95 -18.06
CA SER A 346 -0.80 -15.55 -17.08
C SER A 346 -0.12 -14.27 -17.55
N VAL A 347 -0.19 -13.21 -16.73
CA VAL A 347 0.24 -11.87 -17.13
C VAL A 347 1.05 -11.17 -16.04
N PRO A 348 2.15 -10.46 -16.39
CA PRO A 348 2.85 -9.59 -15.46
C PRO A 348 2.09 -8.25 -15.32
N PHE A 349 1.76 -7.87 -14.09
CA PHE A 349 1.19 -6.56 -13.82
C PHE A 349 1.54 -6.08 -12.42
N ILE A 350 1.81 -4.79 -12.25
CA ILE A 350 2.26 -4.18 -10.98
C ILE A 350 3.35 -5.00 -10.26
N GLY A 351 4.27 -5.59 -11.06
CA GLY A 351 5.43 -6.33 -10.54
C GLY A 351 5.14 -7.69 -9.92
N PHE A 352 4.01 -8.30 -10.22
CA PHE A 352 3.63 -9.69 -9.93
C PHE A 352 3.27 -10.42 -11.21
N THR A 353 3.29 -11.76 -11.16
CA THR A 353 2.72 -12.61 -12.20
C THR A 353 1.36 -13.12 -11.72
N TRP A 354 0.32 -12.87 -12.50
CA TRP A 354 -1.06 -13.20 -12.19
C TRP A 354 -1.52 -14.37 -13.06
N ASP A 355 -1.95 -15.45 -12.43
CA ASP A 355 -2.58 -16.60 -13.09
C ASP A 355 -4.10 -16.49 -12.91
N LEU A 356 -4.78 -16.16 -14.01
CA LEU A 356 -6.20 -15.88 -14.01
C LEU A 356 -7.05 -17.14 -13.81
N ASN A 357 -6.61 -18.26 -14.38
CA ASN A 357 -7.35 -19.52 -14.29
C ASN A 357 -7.23 -20.19 -12.95
N ASN A 358 -5.99 -20.33 -12.45
CA ASN A 358 -5.73 -20.97 -11.18
C ASN A 358 -5.95 -20.02 -9.98
N LYS A 359 -6.34 -18.76 -10.24
CA LYS A 359 -6.53 -17.73 -9.21
C LYS A 359 -5.32 -17.61 -8.28
N LYS A 360 -4.12 -17.54 -8.86
CA LYS A 360 -2.85 -17.43 -8.14
C LYS A 360 -2.10 -16.17 -8.50
N VAL A 361 -1.30 -15.70 -7.57
CA VAL A 361 -0.38 -14.59 -7.77
C VAL A 361 1.01 -14.99 -7.28
N ALA A 362 2.04 -14.63 -8.07
CA ALA A 362 3.42 -15.01 -7.80
C ALA A 362 4.38 -13.82 -7.81
N LEU A 363 5.45 -13.92 -7.02
CA LEU A 363 6.58 -13.00 -7.10
C LEU A 363 7.53 -13.48 -8.20
N PRO A 364 7.78 -12.66 -9.26
CA PRO A 364 8.65 -13.04 -10.37
C PRO A 364 10.10 -13.35 -9.93
N GLY A 365 10.74 -14.32 -10.59
CA GLY A 365 12.12 -14.75 -10.32
C GLY A 365 13.12 -13.59 -10.24
N PRO A 366 13.22 -12.71 -11.26
CA PRO A 366 14.13 -11.57 -11.23
C PRO A 366 13.92 -10.62 -10.05
N LYS A 367 12.66 -10.48 -9.59
CA LYS A 367 12.34 -9.64 -8.43
C LYS A 367 12.75 -10.31 -7.12
N LYS A 368 12.59 -11.62 -7.04
CA LYS A 368 13.06 -12.46 -5.94
C LYS A 368 14.58 -12.35 -5.78
N GLU A 369 15.34 -12.52 -6.86
CA GLU A 369 16.79 -12.35 -6.87
C GLU A 369 17.23 -10.95 -6.45
N LYS A 370 16.55 -9.92 -6.95
CA LYS A 370 16.81 -8.53 -6.54
C LYS A 370 16.65 -8.33 -5.03
N TYR A 371 15.70 -9.01 -4.39
CA TYR A 371 15.50 -8.90 -2.95
C TYR A 371 16.53 -9.70 -2.16
N LEU A 372 16.90 -10.88 -2.63
CA LEU A 372 18.00 -11.66 -2.06
C LEU A 372 19.33 -10.89 -2.11
N ASN A 373 19.64 -10.28 -3.25
CA ASN A 373 20.84 -9.44 -3.39
C ASN A 373 20.80 -8.23 -2.44
N ALA A 374 19.65 -7.58 -2.29
CA ALA A 374 19.52 -6.46 -1.34
C ALA A 374 19.75 -6.89 0.13
N ILE A 375 19.34 -8.09 0.51
CA ILE A 375 19.64 -8.65 1.84
C ILE A 375 21.14 -8.97 1.96
N ALA A 376 21.77 -9.53 0.92
CA ALA A 376 23.20 -9.84 0.91
C ALA A 376 24.05 -8.57 1.02
N GLU A 377 23.74 -7.52 0.23
CA GLU A 377 24.38 -6.20 0.30
C GLU A 377 24.22 -5.55 1.68
N TRP A 378 23.05 -5.70 2.29
CA TRP A 378 22.81 -5.24 3.66
C TRP A 378 23.74 -5.95 4.65
N LYS A 379 23.77 -7.27 4.62
CA LYS A 379 24.61 -8.09 5.54
C LYS A 379 26.10 -7.85 5.41
N ALA A 380 26.57 -7.38 4.25
CA ALA A 380 27.98 -7.06 4.01
C ALA A 380 28.46 -5.81 4.75
N ARG A 381 27.56 -5.00 5.30
CA ARG A 381 27.86 -3.75 6.02
C ARG A 381 27.45 -3.85 7.48
N ALA A 382 28.24 -3.28 8.38
CA ALA A 382 27.95 -3.27 9.83
C ALA A 382 26.95 -2.17 10.25
N GLU A 383 26.84 -1.10 9.45
CA GLU A 383 26.04 0.08 9.76
C GLU A 383 25.28 0.55 8.51
N HIS A 384 24.11 1.17 8.73
CA HIS A 384 23.19 1.56 7.66
C HIS A 384 22.55 2.91 7.95
N THR A 385 22.32 3.70 6.92
CA THR A 385 21.56 4.96 6.96
C THR A 385 20.05 4.70 7.01
N LEU A 386 19.28 5.75 7.30
CA LEU A 386 17.82 5.69 7.21
C LEU A 386 17.35 5.30 5.79
N ASP A 387 18.00 5.82 4.77
CA ASP A 387 17.66 5.51 3.37
C ASP A 387 17.92 4.04 3.02
N ASP A 388 19.07 3.48 3.43
CA ASP A 388 19.35 2.05 3.28
C ASP A 388 18.26 1.21 3.95
N THR A 389 17.90 1.58 5.20
CA THR A 389 16.90 0.86 5.99
C THR A 389 15.52 0.91 5.34
N ARG A 390 15.08 2.09 4.87
CA ARG A 390 13.81 2.27 4.16
C ARG A 390 13.77 1.51 2.84
N LYS A 391 14.87 1.49 2.09
CA LYS A 391 14.96 0.75 0.82
C LYS A 391 14.82 -0.76 1.02
N LEU A 392 15.47 -1.32 2.03
CA LEU A 392 15.32 -2.75 2.34
C LEU A 392 13.92 -3.05 2.86
N TYR A 393 13.44 -2.26 3.83
CA TYR A 393 12.09 -2.39 4.38
C TYR A 393 11.01 -2.36 3.28
N GLY A 394 11.06 -1.38 2.38
CA GLY A 394 10.08 -1.26 1.29
C GLY A 394 10.07 -2.45 0.33
N LYS A 395 11.25 -3.03 0.01
CA LYS A 395 11.34 -4.24 -0.82
C LYS A 395 10.68 -5.45 -0.14
N LEU A 396 10.97 -5.67 1.14
CA LEU A 396 10.42 -6.80 1.90
C LEU A 396 8.94 -6.60 2.23
N LEU A 397 8.53 -5.36 2.53
CA LEU A 397 7.11 -5.02 2.72
C LEU A 397 6.29 -5.31 1.45
N TYR A 398 6.84 -5.02 0.28
CA TYR A 398 6.18 -5.36 -0.98
C TYR A 398 6.08 -6.89 -1.20
N ALA A 399 7.10 -7.65 -0.77
CA ALA A 399 7.04 -9.12 -0.80
C ALA A 399 5.97 -9.69 0.13
N CYS A 400 5.58 -8.97 1.20
CA CYS A 400 4.51 -9.40 2.10
C CYS A 400 3.13 -9.51 1.40
N LEU A 401 2.94 -8.92 0.24
CA LEU A 401 1.73 -9.12 -0.55
C LEU A 401 1.59 -10.58 -1.04
N ILE A 402 2.72 -11.28 -1.23
CA ILE A 402 2.76 -12.71 -1.56
C ILE A 402 3.03 -13.56 -0.31
N ILE A 403 3.73 -13.02 0.67
CA ILE A 403 4.18 -13.70 1.88
C ILE A 403 3.65 -12.92 3.09
N PRO A 404 2.33 -12.98 3.41
CA PRO A 404 1.72 -12.14 4.46
C PRO A 404 2.38 -12.29 5.82
N GLN A 405 2.81 -13.51 6.19
CA GLN A 405 3.53 -13.81 7.42
C GLN A 405 4.87 -13.05 7.55
N GLY A 406 5.41 -12.57 6.43
CA GLY A 406 6.62 -11.74 6.40
C GLY A 406 6.49 -10.43 7.19
N ARG A 407 5.26 -9.93 7.38
CA ARG A 407 5.02 -8.72 8.19
C ARG A 407 5.58 -8.85 9.61
N ALA A 408 5.46 -10.02 10.24
CA ALA A 408 6.00 -10.29 11.56
C ALA A 408 7.54 -10.25 11.61
N TYR A 409 8.21 -10.39 10.44
CA TYR A 409 9.66 -10.35 10.29
C TYR A 409 10.17 -8.99 9.74
N LEU A 410 9.35 -7.94 9.82
CA LEU A 410 9.74 -6.56 9.49
C LEU A 410 9.87 -5.65 10.72
N THR A 411 9.40 -6.10 11.88
CA THR A 411 9.31 -5.27 13.10
C THR A 411 10.66 -4.73 13.58
N ASN A 412 11.77 -5.48 13.39
CA ASN A 412 13.10 -5.00 13.73
C ASN A 412 13.63 -3.95 12.76
N LEU A 413 13.28 -4.01 11.46
CA LEU A 413 13.56 -2.94 10.51
C LEU A 413 12.75 -1.67 10.84
N GLU A 414 11.46 -1.81 11.19
CA GLU A 414 10.62 -0.69 11.63
C GLU A 414 11.18 -0.03 12.90
N LYS A 415 11.61 -0.85 13.87
CA LYS A 415 12.28 -0.37 15.08
C LYS A 415 13.55 0.41 14.74
N MET A 416 14.35 -0.09 13.82
CA MET A 416 15.57 0.59 13.36
C MET A 416 15.24 1.93 12.69
N ILE A 417 14.22 2.00 11.82
CA ILE A 417 13.76 3.25 11.20
C ILE A 417 13.45 4.29 12.29
N GLY A 418 12.81 3.88 13.37
CA GLY A 418 12.48 4.76 14.50
C GLY A 418 13.70 5.30 15.28
N THR A 419 14.87 4.65 15.20
CA THR A 419 16.06 5.09 15.96
C THR A 419 16.78 6.31 15.37
N PHE A 420 16.49 6.67 14.12
CA PHE A 420 17.24 7.75 13.44
C PHE A 420 16.93 9.17 13.96
N ASN A 421 15.79 9.39 14.62
CA ASN A 421 15.45 10.63 15.36
C ASN A 421 15.84 11.94 14.64
N GLY A 422 15.45 12.08 13.36
CA GLY A 422 15.76 13.27 12.56
C GLY A 422 17.20 13.37 12.04
N ARG A 423 18.04 12.35 12.24
CA ARG A 423 19.43 12.28 11.73
C ARG A 423 19.56 11.22 10.61
N PRO A 424 18.98 11.43 9.43
CA PRO A 424 18.85 10.39 8.41
C PRO A 424 20.17 9.92 7.78
N PHE A 425 21.22 10.74 7.86
CA PHE A 425 22.52 10.47 7.24
C PHE A 425 23.53 9.79 8.19
N VAL A 426 23.24 9.75 9.50
CA VAL A 426 24.12 9.08 10.48
C VAL A 426 23.85 7.58 10.41
N PRO A 427 24.88 6.75 10.10
CA PRO A 427 24.69 5.30 10.07
C PRO A 427 24.46 4.72 11.48
N HIS A 428 23.58 3.75 11.59
CA HIS A 428 23.29 3.03 12.83
C HIS A 428 23.52 1.52 12.64
N ARG A 429 23.88 0.85 13.75
CA ARG A 429 23.97 -0.61 13.80
C ARG A 429 22.59 -1.24 13.90
N PRO A 430 22.37 -2.38 13.22
CA PRO A 430 21.11 -3.11 13.29
C PRO A 430 20.75 -3.58 14.71
N PRO A 431 19.46 -3.63 15.09
CA PRO A 431 19.01 -4.26 16.31
C PRO A 431 19.43 -5.73 16.40
N LYS A 432 19.69 -6.23 17.64
CA LYS A 432 20.23 -7.58 17.90
C LYS A 432 19.53 -8.73 17.13
N HIS A 433 18.20 -8.70 17.02
CA HIS A 433 17.42 -9.77 16.41
C HIS A 433 17.09 -9.56 14.91
N LEU A 434 17.57 -8.48 14.28
CA LEU A 434 17.31 -8.24 12.86
C LEU A 434 17.95 -9.32 11.98
N HIS A 435 19.09 -9.87 12.37
CA HIS A 435 19.76 -10.92 11.61
C HIS A 435 18.93 -12.21 11.49
N GLU A 436 18.15 -12.55 12.54
CA GLU A 436 17.21 -13.70 12.52
C GLU A 436 16.08 -13.45 11.52
N ASP A 437 15.51 -12.24 11.53
CA ASP A 437 14.46 -11.85 10.58
C ASP A 437 14.96 -11.91 9.13
N LEU A 438 16.16 -11.39 8.88
CA LEU A 438 16.76 -11.43 7.53
C LEU A 438 17.16 -12.86 7.11
N ALA A 439 17.56 -13.73 8.03
CA ALA A 439 17.79 -15.14 7.75
C ALA A 439 16.50 -15.85 7.33
N TRP A 440 15.40 -15.59 8.03
CA TRP A 440 14.09 -16.10 7.64
C TRP A 440 13.67 -15.61 6.24
N TRP A 441 13.85 -14.31 5.95
CA TRP A 441 13.57 -13.74 4.63
C TRP A 441 14.40 -14.40 3.53
N GLN A 442 15.71 -14.66 3.78
CA GLN A 442 16.56 -15.37 2.82
C GLN A 442 16.05 -16.78 2.55
N THR A 443 15.68 -17.52 3.61
CA THR A 443 15.15 -18.88 3.46
C THR A 443 13.88 -18.89 2.61
N VAL A 444 12.91 -18.02 2.91
CA VAL A 444 11.65 -17.97 2.17
C VAL A 444 11.84 -17.48 0.73
N LEU A 445 12.63 -16.44 0.52
CA LEU A 445 12.91 -15.93 -0.84
C LEU A 445 13.74 -16.92 -1.70
N SER A 446 14.44 -17.87 -1.08
CA SER A 446 15.19 -18.91 -1.81
C SER A 446 14.32 -20.08 -2.28
N LEU A 447 13.06 -20.17 -1.87
CA LEU A 447 12.14 -21.20 -2.35
C LEU A 447 12.01 -21.15 -3.88
N PRO A 448 11.90 -22.29 -4.57
CA PRO A 448 11.85 -22.35 -6.03
C PRO A 448 10.73 -21.49 -6.62
N SER A 449 9.54 -21.55 -6.03
CA SER A 449 8.38 -20.75 -6.42
C SER A 449 7.80 -20.03 -5.21
N LEU A 450 7.48 -18.74 -5.40
CA LEU A 450 6.77 -17.95 -4.41
C LEU A 450 5.44 -17.50 -5.02
N SER A 451 4.42 -18.28 -4.75
CA SER A 451 3.06 -17.99 -5.18
C SER A 451 2.07 -18.26 -4.06
N ARG A 452 0.94 -17.59 -4.10
CA ARG A 452 -0.19 -17.84 -3.21
C ARG A 452 -1.49 -17.79 -3.99
N GLU A 453 -2.53 -18.36 -3.43
CA GLU A 453 -3.89 -18.12 -3.88
C GLU A 453 -4.26 -16.65 -3.73
N ILE A 454 -5.05 -16.14 -4.67
CA ILE A 454 -5.56 -14.78 -4.58
C ILE A 454 -6.43 -14.64 -3.33
N PRO A 455 -6.17 -13.65 -2.46
CA PRO A 455 -6.91 -13.45 -1.21
C PRO A 455 -8.43 -13.46 -1.37
N GLY A 456 -9.13 -14.06 -0.40
CA GLY A 456 -10.60 -14.07 -0.30
C GLY A 456 -11.30 -15.23 -1.01
N GLY A 457 -10.54 -16.18 -1.59
CA GLY A 457 -11.11 -17.39 -2.19
C GLY A 457 -11.37 -18.53 -1.18
N ARG A 458 -10.75 -18.48 -0.01
CA ARG A 458 -10.84 -19.57 0.99
C ARG A 458 -12.13 -19.50 1.79
N GLN A 459 -12.73 -20.67 2.01
CA GLN A 459 -13.86 -20.79 2.92
C GLN A 459 -13.39 -20.64 4.36
N ILE A 460 -14.06 -19.79 5.13
CA ILE A 460 -13.79 -19.54 6.55
C ILE A 460 -14.88 -20.21 7.36
N TYR A 461 -14.48 -21.08 8.28
CA TYR A 461 -15.40 -21.80 9.17
C TYR A 461 -15.44 -21.12 10.53
N ASP A 462 -16.64 -20.86 11.02
CA ASP A 462 -16.88 -20.42 12.38
C ASP A 462 -17.15 -21.65 13.25
N VAL A 463 -16.15 -22.06 13.99
CA VAL A 463 -16.25 -23.17 14.96
C VAL A 463 -16.62 -22.68 16.36
N GLN A 464 -17.05 -21.42 16.49
CA GLN A 464 -17.34 -20.77 17.77
C GLN A 464 -16.14 -20.88 18.74
N GLY A 465 -14.94 -20.51 18.24
CA GLY A 465 -13.68 -20.59 18.96
C GLY A 465 -13.34 -19.27 19.64
N TYR A 466 -13.23 -19.28 20.98
CA TYR A 466 -12.97 -18.10 21.82
C TYR A 466 -11.73 -18.29 22.65
N SER A 467 -10.96 -17.22 22.89
CA SER A 467 -9.85 -17.19 23.83
C SER A 467 -9.92 -15.96 24.72
N ASP A 468 -9.42 -16.12 25.94
CA ASP A 468 -9.28 -15.07 26.94
C ASP A 468 -8.08 -15.33 27.85
N ALA A 469 -7.53 -14.28 28.46
CA ALA A 469 -6.47 -14.38 29.43
C ALA A 469 -6.69 -13.49 30.66
N SER A 470 -6.49 -14.07 31.83
CA SER A 470 -6.48 -13.35 33.12
C SER A 470 -5.07 -13.30 33.69
N SER A 471 -4.58 -12.11 33.98
CA SER A 471 -3.23 -11.91 34.56
C SER A 471 -3.03 -12.58 35.93
N ALA A 472 -4.11 -12.77 36.66
CA ALA A 472 -4.09 -13.36 38.02
C ALA A 472 -4.16 -14.88 38.03
N VAL A 473 -4.73 -15.50 37.01
CA VAL A 473 -5.02 -16.95 36.98
C VAL A 473 -4.38 -17.62 35.78
N GLY A 474 -4.87 -17.31 34.56
CA GLY A 474 -4.40 -18.09 33.43
C GLY A 474 -5.05 -17.74 32.11
N ILE A 475 -5.06 -18.71 31.23
CA ILE A 475 -5.56 -18.63 29.86
C ILE A 475 -6.72 -19.63 29.72
N GLY A 476 -7.83 -19.20 29.11
CA GLY A 476 -8.99 -20.03 28.80
C GLY A 476 -9.27 -20.07 27.31
N ILE A 477 -9.71 -21.21 26.81
CA ILE A 477 -10.26 -21.36 25.47
C ILE A 477 -11.60 -22.08 25.51
N VAL A 478 -12.47 -21.72 24.57
CA VAL A 478 -13.77 -22.38 24.36
C VAL A 478 -13.96 -22.66 22.87
N ILE A 479 -14.45 -23.84 22.51
CA ILE A 479 -14.83 -24.23 21.15
C ILE A 479 -16.24 -24.84 21.22
N GLY A 480 -17.25 -24.10 20.73
CA GLY A 480 -18.65 -24.45 20.94
C GLY A 480 -19.01 -24.42 22.42
N ASN A 481 -19.30 -25.62 22.98
CA ASN A 481 -19.58 -25.79 24.42
C ASN A 481 -18.43 -26.47 25.19
N ARG A 482 -17.31 -26.76 24.53
CA ARG A 482 -16.14 -27.45 25.14
C ARG A 482 -15.07 -26.43 25.50
N TRP A 483 -14.29 -26.71 26.52
CA TRP A 483 -13.33 -25.78 27.09
C TRP A 483 -11.99 -26.41 27.44
N ARG A 484 -10.93 -25.60 27.59
CA ARG A 484 -9.66 -25.93 28.26
C ARG A 484 -9.04 -24.66 28.84
N ALA A 485 -8.21 -24.84 29.88
CA ALA A 485 -7.52 -23.75 30.54
C ALA A 485 -6.08 -24.12 30.91
N TRP A 486 -5.25 -23.11 31.11
CA TRP A 486 -3.86 -23.23 31.58
C TRP A 486 -3.60 -22.16 32.63
N ARG A 487 -2.81 -22.50 33.66
CA ARG A 487 -2.37 -21.53 34.67
C ARG A 487 -1.10 -20.83 34.20
N LEU A 488 -1.00 -19.53 34.42
CA LEU A 488 0.20 -18.73 34.22
C LEU A 488 1.12 -18.90 35.43
N LEU A 489 2.37 -19.29 35.19
CA LEU A 489 3.34 -19.49 36.26
C LEU A 489 3.92 -18.16 36.76
N PRO A 490 4.23 -18.00 38.07
CA PRO A 490 4.87 -16.81 38.60
C PRO A 490 6.12 -16.43 37.81
N GLY A 491 6.24 -15.13 37.47
CA GLY A 491 7.31 -14.61 36.61
C GLY A 491 7.04 -14.65 35.11
N TRP A 492 5.84 -15.03 34.69
CA TRP A 492 5.45 -15.00 33.28
C TRP A 492 5.56 -13.59 32.66
N GLN A 493 5.30 -12.54 33.43
CA GLN A 493 5.37 -11.13 32.99
C GLN A 493 6.79 -10.62 32.73
N GLY A 494 7.83 -11.44 32.95
CA GLY A 494 9.22 -11.04 32.68
C GLY A 494 9.48 -10.82 31.18
N ALA A 495 10.60 -10.16 30.86
CA ALA A 495 11.08 -9.92 29.50
C ALA A 495 10.10 -9.13 28.59
N GLY A 496 9.26 -8.25 29.16
CA GLY A 496 8.34 -7.40 28.40
C GLY A 496 7.03 -8.09 27.98
N ARG A 497 6.72 -9.25 28.55
CA ARG A 497 5.42 -9.89 28.41
C ARG A 497 4.37 -9.17 29.25
N ASP A 498 3.24 -8.90 28.68
CA ASP A 498 2.07 -8.24 29.26
C ASP A 498 0.80 -9.07 29.04
N ILE A 499 -0.34 -8.55 29.45
CA ILE A 499 -1.62 -9.25 29.22
C ILE A 499 -1.88 -9.49 27.72
N GLY A 500 -1.49 -8.59 26.84
CA GLY A 500 -1.60 -8.77 25.39
C GLY A 500 -0.77 -9.95 24.88
N TRP A 501 0.35 -10.27 25.53
CA TRP A 501 1.09 -11.51 25.25
C TRP A 501 0.29 -12.74 25.67
N ALA A 502 -0.30 -12.74 26.88
CA ALA A 502 -1.10 -13.88 27.37
C ALA A 502 -2.33 -14.11 26.49
N GLU A 503 -2.99 -13.05 26.07
CA GLU A 503 -4.11 -13.10 25.10
C GLU A 503 -3.67 -13.69 23.75
N ALA A 504 -2.51 -13.30 23.24
CA ALA A 504 -1.98 -13.84 22.01
C ALA A 504 -1.63 -15.33 22.15
N VAL A 505 -1.11 -15.75 23.31
CA VAL A 505 -0.91 -17.18 23.63
C VAL A 505 -2.25 -17.90 23.70
N GLY A 506 -3.28 -17.32 24.29
CA GLY A 506 -4.64 -17.86 24.28
C GLY A 506 -5.15 -18.12 22.85
N MET A 507 -4.97 -17.16 21.96
CA MET A 507 -5.28 -17.31 20.54
C MET A 507 -4.42 -18.44 19.88
N GLU A 508 -3.12 -18.53 20.21
CA GLU A 508 -2.24 -19.59 19.71
C GLU A 508 -2.74 -20.98 20.11
N LEU A 509 -3.04 -21.17 21.40
CA LEU A 509 -3.51 -22.45 21.94
C LEU A 509 -4.90 -22.83 21.37
N LEU A 510 -5.79 -21.86 21.21
CA LEU A 510 -7.08 -22.05 20.54
C LEU A 510 -6.90 -22.54 19.09
N ILE A 511 -6.07 -21.86 18.31
CA ILE A 511 -5.79 -22.24 16.92
C ILE A 511 -5.19 -23.64 16.85
N TYR A 512 -4.21 -23.97 17.69
CA TYR A 512 -3.59 -25.28 17.74
C TYR A 512 -4.61 -26.38 18.11
N THR A 513 -5.50 -26.11 19.07
CA THR A 513 -6.56 -27.02 19.45
C THR A 513 -7.54 -27.25 18.30
N ILE A 514 -8.01 -26.21 17.63
CA ILE A 514 -8.93 -26.34 16.49
C ILE A 514 -8.27 -27.16 15.38
N LEU A 515 -7.03 -26.85 15.02
CA LEU A 515 -6.30 -27.53 13.95
C LEU A 515 -5.93 -28.99 14.29
N SER A 516 -5.84 -29.34 15.58
CA SER A 516 -5.67 -30.74 16.01
C SER A 516 -6.95 -31.55 15.89
N LEU A 517 -8.12 -30.92 15.95
CA LEU A 517 -9.43 -31.54 15.85
C LEU A 517 -9.95 -31.60 14.40
N HIS A 518 -9.60 -30.62 13.59
CA HIS A 518 -10.17 -30.38 12.26
C HIS A 518 -9.11 -29.86 11.27
N ALA A 519 -9.01 -30.48 10.11
CA ALA A 519 -8.24 -29.93 8.99
C ALA A 519 -9.10 -28.92 8.23
N LEU A 520 -8.98 -27.63 8.58
CA LEU A 520 -9.78 -26.54 8.00
C LEU A 520 -8.90 -25.61 7.12
N PRO A 521 -9.36 -25.26 5.91
CA PRO A 521 -8.63 -24.32 5.04
C PRO A 521 -8.64 -22.88 5.58
N GLY A 522 -9.60 -22.55 6.43
CA GLY A 522 -9.70 -21.26 7.08
C GLY A 522 -10.62 -21.31 8.29
N LEU A 523 -10.25 -20.60 9.34
CA LEU A 523 -11.02 -20.59 10.60
C LEU A 523 -11.19 -19.17 11.14
N GLN A 524 -12.35 -18.93 11.77
CA GLN A 524 -12.65 -17.73 12.51
C GLN A 524 -12.45 -17.98 14.00
N VAL A 525 -11.76 -17.05 14.69
CA VAL A 525 -11.54 -17.08 16.13
C VAL A 525 -11.90 -15.73 16.75
N PHE A 526 -12.34 -15.75 18.01
CA PHE A 526 -12.79 -14.59 18.75
C PHE A 526 -11.89 -14.31 19.95
N GLY A 527 -11.64 -13.03 20.21
CA GLY A 527 -10.94 -12.53 21.42
C GLY A 527 -11.40 -11.14 21.77
N ASP A 528 -11.22 -10.72 23.02
CA ASP A 528 -11.63 -9.40 23.51
C ASP A 528 -10.47 -8.40 23.64
N ASN A 529 -9.26 -8.79 23.31
CA ASN A 529 -8.12 -7.89 23.25
C ASN A 529 -7.96 -7.28 21.84
N THR A 530 -8.36 -6.02 21.67
CA THR A 530 -8.26 -5.31 20.38
C THR A 530 -6.84 -5.28 19.83
N GLY A 531 -5.82 -5.15 20.70
CA GLY A 531 -4.41 -5.14 20.30
C GLY A 531 -3.95 -6.46 19.66
N VAL A 532 -4.47 -7.60 20.10
CA VAL A 532 -4.21 -8.91 19.52
C VAL A 532 -5.03 -9.12 18.26
N VAL A 533 -6.34 -8.84 18.30
CA VAL A 533 -7.25 -9.00 17.16
C VAL A 533 -6.82 -8.15 15.96
N GLU A 534 -6.54 -6.87 16.17
CA GLU A 534 -6.11 -5.95 15.10
C GLU A 534 -4.64 -6.14 14.73
N GLY A 535 -3.79 -6.50 15.70
CA GLY A 535 -2.41 -6.87 15.48
C GLY A 535 -2.28 -8.05 14.51
N TRP A 536 -3.14 -9.06 14.66
CA TRP A 536 -3.21 -10.18 13.72
C TRP A 536 -3.60 -9.73 12.30
N TRP A 537 -4.59 -8.82 12.18
CA TRP A 537 -4.97 -8.23 10.87
C TRP A 537 -3.83 -7.44 10.22
N SER A 538 -3.03 -6.75 11.02
CA SER A 538 -1.84 -6.04 10.52
C SER A 538 -0.66 -6.98 10.25
N GLY A 539 -0.76 -8.26 10.63
CA GLY A 539 0.23 -9.32 10.46
C GLY A 539 1.42 -9.20 11.41
N ARG A 540 1.37 -8.34 12.43
CA ARG A 540 2.46 -8.11 13.38
C ARG A 540 2.00 -7.46 14.69
N SER A 541 2.80 -7.61 15.74
CA SER A 541 2.68 -6.84 16.98
C SER A 541 3.91 -5.96 17.22
N ARG A 542 3.69 -4.78 17.83
CA ARG A 542 4.78 -3.90 18.28
C ARG A 542 5.52 -4.48 19.50
N ASN A 543 4.82 -5.22 20.35
CA ASN A 543 5.44 -5.94 21.46
C ASN A 543 6.22 -7.15 20.88
N PRO A 544 7.55 -7.25 21.11
CA PRO A 544 8.37 -8.31 20.54
C PRO A 544 7.95 -9.72 20.98
N GLU A 545 7.51 -9.87 22.24
CA GLU A 545 7.10 -11.17 22.77
C GLU A 545 5.78 -11.63 22.16
N THR A 546 4.79 -10.74 22.04
CA THR A 546 3.54 -11.00 21.31
C THR A 546 3.81 -11.28 19.82
N ASN A 547 4.75 -10.56 19.21
CA ASN A 547 5.12 -10.80 17.82
C ASN A 547 5.78 -12.18 17.60
N ARG A 548 6.49 -12.73 18.60
CA ARG A 548 7.01 -14.10 18.56
C ARG A 548 5.86 -15.13 18.56
N VAL A 549 4.80 -14.88 19.32
CA VAL A 549 3.58 -15.71 19.27
C VAL A 549 2.99 -15.71 17.85
N PHE A 550 2.85 -14.54 17.23
CA PHE A 550 2.35 -14.46 15.85
C PHE A 550 3.23 -15.22 14.85
N LYS A 551 4.56 -15.15 14.99
CA LYS A 551 5.49 -15.94 14.16
C LYS A 551 5.26 -17.44 14.30
N ARG A 552 5.00 -17.97 15.51
CA ARG A 552 4.70 -19.39 15.74
C ARG A 552 3.37 -19.79 15.11
N ILE A 553 2.32 -18.98 15.31
CA ILE A 553 1.01 -19.21 14.69
C ILE A 553 1.16 -19.27 13.15
N HIS A 554 1.82 -18.30 12.54
CA HIS A 554 2.06 -18.29 11.09
C HIS A 554 2.80 -19.55 10.60
N LYS A 555 3.77 -20.06 11.38
CA LYS A 555 4.50 -21.29 11.04
C LYS A 555 3.58 -22.50 10.99
N VAL A 556 2.68 -22.64 11.96
CA VAL A 556 1.72 -23.77 12.00
C VAL A 556 0.68 -23.64 10.89
N LEU A 557 0.14 -22.45 10.68
CA LEU A 557 -0.84 -22.20 9.60
C LEU A 557 -0.24 -22.48 8.21
N ALA A 558 1.02 -22.10 7.98
CA ALA A 558 1.71 -22.40 6.72
C ALA A 558 1.93 -23.90 6.52
N ALA A 559 2.22 -24.64 7.59
CA ALA A 559 2.40 -26.11 7.51
C ALA A 559 1.08 -26.85 7.22
N GLN A 560 -0.05 -26.29 7.62
CA GLN A 560 -1.38 -26.88 7.41
C GLN A 560 -2.18 -26.26 6.27
N ASP A 561 -1.56 -25.34 5.51
CA ASP A 561 -2.21 -24.58 4.45
C ASP A 561 -3.55 -23.95 4.88
N SER A 562 -3.58 -23.37 6.09
CA SER A 562 -4.76 -22.75 6.69
C SER A 562 -4.58 -21.26 6.89
N VAL A 563 -5.70 -20.53 7.00
CA VAL A 563 -5.74 -19.09 7.33
C VAL A 563 -6.64 -18.84 8.54
N VAL A 564 -6.34 -17.76 9.29
CA VAL A 564 -7.12 -17.36 10.48
C VAL A 564 -7.68 -15.97 10.31
N VAL A 565 -8.97 -15.84 10.63
CA VAL A 565 -9.69 -14.57 10.78
C VAL A 565 -9.95 -14.34 12.25
N THR A 566 -9.48 -13.23 12.79
CA THR A 566 -9.82 -12.81 14.15
C THR A 566 -11.04 -11.90 14.16
N ARG A 567 -11.87 -12.01 15.19
CA ARG A 567 -13.02 -11.15 15.45
C ARG A 567 -12.99 -10.68 16.89
N TYR A 568 -13.33 -9.43 17.07
CA TYR A 568 -13.51 -8.87 18.40
C TYR A 568 -14.85 -9.30 19.00
N VAL A 569 -14.82 -9.68 20.25
CA VAL A 569 -16.00 -9.90 21.10
C VAL A 569 -15.83 -9.08 22.37
N SER A 570 -16.90 -8.55 22.95
CA SER A 570 -16.80 -7.84 24.24
C SER A 570 -16.54 -8.84 25.38
N SER A 571 -15.78 -8.45 26.40
CA SER A 571 -15.43 -9.34 27.53
C SER A 571 -16.66 -9.96 28.20
N GLY A 572 -17.76 -9.22 28.33
CA GLY A 572 -19.02 -9.74 28.91
C GLY A 572 -19.73 -10.78 28.03
N GLN A 573 -19.31 -10.93 26.76
CA GLN A 573 -19.84 -11.92 25.82
C GLN A 573 -18.83 -13.00 25.47
N ASN A 574 -17.60 -12.95 26.04
CA ASN A 574 -16.55 -13.91 25.78
C ASN A 574 -16.72 -15.16 26.68
N PRO A 575 -17.16 -16.31 26.17
CA PRO A 575 -17.34 -17.51 26.99
C PRO A 575 -16.03 -18.06 27.57
N ALA A 576 -14.87 -17.62 27.07
CA ALA A 576 -13.55 -18.01 27.58
C ALA A 576 -13.13 -17.22 28.84
N ASP A 577 -13.86 -16.18 29.26
CA ASP A 577 -13.59 -15.40 30.47
C ASP A 577 -13.67 -16.28 31.74
N ASP A 578 -14.67 -17.15 31.84
CA ASP A 578 -14.82 -18.05 33.00
C ASP A 578 -13.63 -19.02 33.14
N PRO A 579 -13.25 -19.82 32.12
CA PRO A 579 -12.09 -20.69 32.24
C PRO A 579 -10.77 -19.96 32.47
N SER A 580 -10.58 -18.76 31.90
CA SER A 580 -9.35 -17.96 32.11
C SER A 580 -9.20 -17.50 33.57
N ARG A 581 -10.31 -17.34 34.29
CA ARG A 581 -10.40 -16.92 35.70
C ARG A 581 -10.53 -18.08 36.67
N GLY A 582 -10.38 -19.34 36.23
CA GLY A 582 -10.46 -20.53 37.08
C GLY A 582 -11.88 -20.96 37.41
N ARG A 583 -12.89 -20.43 36.75
CA ARG A 583 -14.29 -20.89 36.83
C ARG A 583 -14.53 -21.92 35.73
N HIS A 584 -14.30 -23.20 36.07
CA HIS A 584 -14.27 -24.26 35.06
C HIS A 584 -15.67 -24.88 34.84
N PRO A 585 -16.14 -24.98 33.58
CA PRO A 585 -17.31 -25.73 33.22
C PRO A 585 -17.15 -27.25 33.52
N PRO A 586 -18.21 -28.07 33.42
CA PRO A 586 -18.15 -29.51 33.73
C PRO A 586 -17.02 -30.25 32.98
N SER A 587 -16.34 -31.18 33.67
CA SER A 587 -15.16 -31.87 33.15
C SER A 587 -15.44 -32.77 31.92
N HIS A 588 -16.69 -33.24 31.73
CA HIS A 588 -17.05 -34.00 30.53
C HIS A 588 -17.04 -33.14 29.24
N LEU A 589 -16.99 -31.81 29.35
CA LEU A 589 -16.85 -30.89 28.25
C LEU A 589 -15.40 -30.47 27.97
N LEU A 590 -14.44 -31.11 28.68
CA LEU A 590 -13.03 -30.75 28.51
C LEU A 590 -12.52 -31.13 27.11
N LEU A 591 -11.80 -30.21 26.49
CA LEU A 591 -11.08 -30.44 25.23
C LEU A 591 -9.85 -31.33 25.49
N PRO A 592 -9.42 -32.14 24.52
CA PRO A 592 -8.22 -32.95 24.65
C PRO A 592 -6.98 -32.08 24.90
N PRO A 593 -5.96 -32.60 25.59
CA PRO A 593 -4.70 -31.86 25.78
C PRO A 593 -3.97 -31.69 24.45
N ILE A 594 -3.25 -30.58 24.33
CA ILE A 594 -2.38 -30.30 23.20
C ILE A 594 -0.93 -30.20 23.66
N LYS A 595 0.01 -30.47 22.76
CA LYS A 595 1.43 -30.22 23.04
C LYS A 595 1.66 -28.70 23.05
N LEU A 596 2.15 -28.20 24.18
CA LEU A 596 2.53 -26.78 24.29
C LEU A 596 3.81 -26.50 23.48
N PRO A 597 3.94 -25.30 22.88
CA PRO A 597 5.20 -24.86 22.29
C PRO A 597 6.34 -24.84 23.31
N ASP A 598 7.51 -25.32 22.92
CA ASP A 598 8.69 -25.39 23.80
C ASP A 598 9.09 -24.03 24.38
N GLU A 599 8.80 -22.95 23.64
CA GLU A 599 9.11 -21.55 24.03
C GLU A 599 8.25 -21.05 25.20
N ILE A 600 7.10 -21.65 25.46
CA ILE A 600 6.17 -21.18 26.50
C ILE A 600 5.89 -22.23 27.59
N ILE A 601 6.31 -23.47 27.41
CA ILE A 601 6.09 -24.57 28.37
C ILE A 601 6.60 -24.28 29.79
N HIS A 602 7.58 -23.41 29.92
CA HIS A 602 8.14 -22.96 31.21
C HIS A 602 7.38 -21.78 31.84
N LEU A 603 6.38 -21.24 31.17
CA LEU A 603 5.58 -20.08 31.59
C LEU A 603 4.12 -20.44 31.91
N ILE A 604 3.64 -21.55 31.39
CA ILE A 604 2.26 -22.01 31.58
C ILE A 604 2.21 -23.52 31.88
N VAL A 605 1.20 -23.94 32.62
CA VAL A 605 0.91 -25.34 32.89
C VAL A 605 -0.57 -25.60 32.71
N ASP A 606 -0.93 -26.87 32.38
CA ASP A 606 -2.34 -27.25 32.30
C ASP A 606 -3.04 -26.99 33.64
N PHE A 607 -4.32 -26.60 33.57
CA PHE A 607 -5.08 -26.20 34.78
C PHE A 607 -5.14 -27.30 35.86
N ASP A 608 -5.18 -28.57 35.46
CA ASP A 608 -5.27 -29.73 36.33
C ASP A 608 -3.90 -30.32 36.74
N SER A 609 -2.80 -29.71 36.27
CA SER A 609 -1.45 -30.13 36.65
C SER A 609 -1.22 -29.91 38.15
N PRO A 610 -0.40 -30.76 38.82
CA PRO A 610 0.00 -30.52 40.20
C PRO A 610 0.61 -29.14 40.39
N PRO A 611 0.54 -28.54 41.59
CA PRO A 611 1.13 -27.25 41.86
C PRO A 611 2.61 -27.23 41.49
N HIS A 612 2.96 -26.32 40.58
CA HIS A 612 4.35 -26.13 40.09
C HIS A 612 5.25 -25.60 41.24
N PRO A 613 6.53 -25.96 41.33
CA PRO A 613 7.44 -25.44 42.37
C PRO A 613 7.44 -23.91 42.51
N ARG A 614 7.36 -23.17 41.40
CA ARG A 614 7.27 -21.69 41.42
C ARG A 614 6.01 -21.16 42.09
N GLU A 615 4.87 -21.85 41.98
CA GLU A 615 3.61 -21.48 42.64
C GLU A 615 3.75 -21.65 44.18
N ARG A 616 4.44 -22.70 44.63
CA ARG A 616 4.68 -22.95 46.03
C ARG A 616 5.59 -21.92 46.71
N TYR A 617 6.62 -21.44 46.02
CA TYR A 617 7.51 -20.37 46.50
C TYR A 617 6.79 -19.03 46.62
N HIS A 618 5.87 -18.71 45.72
CA HIS A 618 5.09 -17.47 45.78
C HIS A 618 4.06 -17.47 46.90
N ALA A 619 3.46 -18.59 47.22
CA ALA A 619 2.53 -18.75 48.34
C ALA A 619 3.24 -18.62 49.70
N SER A 620 4.48 -19.06 49.78
CA SER A 620 5.29 -18.94 51.01
C SER A 620 5.93 -17.55 51.22
N SER A 621 6.02 -16.72 50.20
CA SER A 621 6.53 -15.35 50.28
C SER A 621 5.45 -14.29 50.57
N LEU A 622 4.20 -14.66 50.51
CA LEU A 622 3.08 -13.82 50.95
C LEU A 622 2.88 -14.04 52.44
N SER A 623 3.65 -13.38 53.28
CA SER A 623 3.23 -13.15 54.68
C SER A 623 1.84 -12.55 54.66
N PRO A 624 0.96 -12.95 55.61
CA PRO A 624 -0.38 -12.40 55.65
C PRO A 624 -0.27 -10.89 55.84
N ILE A 625 -0.56 -10.14 54.78
CA ILE A 625 -0.75 -8.68 54.87
C ILE A 625 -1.91 -8.48 55.85
N PRO A 626 -1.74 -7.73 56.94
CA PRO A 626 -2.86 -7.40 57.79
C PRO A 626 -3.96 -6.83 56.91
N LYS A 627 -5.22 -7.30 57.10
CA LYS A 627 -6.39 -6.75 56.42
C LYS A 627 -6.50 -5.28 56.83
N GLU A 628 -5.85 -4.40 56.12
CA GLU A 628 -6.19 -2.97 56.17
C GLU A 628 -7.58 -2.84 55.54
N ASP A 629 -8.43 -2.32 56.36
CA ASP A 629 -9.85 -2.08 56.05
C ASP A 629 -9.97 -1.28 54.73
N LEU A 630 -10.65 -1.84 53.77
CA LEU A 630 -10.90 -1.24 52.45
C LEU A 630 -11.58 0.15 52.56
N SER A 631 -12.25 0.42 53.70
CA SER A 631 -12.86 1.72 54.01
C SER A 631 -11.81 2.84 54.21
N SER A 632 -10.61 2.54 54.70
CA SER A 632 -9.53 3.52 54.91
C SER A 632 -8.81 3.90 53.60
N ARG A 633 -8.76 3.02 52.61
CA ARG A 633 -8.19 3.34 51.27
C ARG A 633 -9.12 4.20 50.42
N GLU A 634 -10.43 3.95 50.48
CA GLU A 634 -11.40 4.81 49.81
C GLU A 634 -11.48 6.20 50.44
N HIS A 635 -11.34 6.28 51.74
CA HIS A 635 -11.33 7.57 52.44
C HIS A 635 -10.08 8.41 52.11
N ARG A 636 -8.87 7.80 52.02
CA ARG A 636 -7.65 8.48 51.55
C ARG A 636 -7.76 8.91 50.09
N ARG A 637 -8.26 8.07 49.19
CA ARG A 637 -8.44 8.45 47.77
C ARG A 637 -9.46 9.60 47.62
N ARG A 638 -10.52 9.66 48.44
CA ARG A 638 -11.46 10.78 48.45
C ARG A 638 -10.82 12.05 49.02
N GLN A 639 -9.96 11.96 50.03
CA GLN A 639 -9.26 13.12 50.55
C GLN A 639 -8.19 13.66 49.57
N GLU A 640 -7.46 12.81 48.88
CA GLU A 640 -6.52 13.21 47.82
C GLU A 640 -7.22 13.80 46.60
N ALA A 641 -8.35 13.26 46.20
CA ALA A 641 -9.19 13.82 45.12
C ALA A 641 -9.80 15.17 45.47
N ASN A 642 -10.19 15.37 46.73
CA ASN A 642 -10.73 16.66 47.20
C ASN A 642 -9.61 17.71 47.43
N ALA A 643 -8.39 17.30 47.75
CA ALA A 643 -7.26 18.21 47.85
C ALA A 643 -6.79 18.70 46.47
N LEU A 644 -6.87 17.86 45.44
CA LEU A 644 -6.58 18.23 44.05
C LEU A 644 -7.70 19.12 43.42
N ALA A 645 -8.93 19.03 43.93
CA ALA A 645 -10.04 19.84 43.42
C ALA A 645 -10.09 21.24 44.08
N SER A 646 -9.40 21.48 45.21
CA SER A 646 -9.38 22.78 45.88
C SER A 646 -8.24 23.71 45.43
N ASP A 647 -7.34 23.23 44.54
CA ASP A 647 -6.20 24.02 44.06
C ASP A 647 -6.40 24.56 42.61
N THR A 648 -7.61 24.42 42.06
CA THR A 648 -7.99 25.04 40.78
C THR A 648 -9.06 26.12 41.03
N GLY A 649 -8.66 27.15 41.77
CA GLY A 649 -9.41 28.37 41.97
C GLY A 649 -8.91 29.47 41.04
N ASP A 650 -9.75 29.85 40.12
CA ASP A 650 -9.93 31.20 39.57
C ASP A 650 -8.71 31.84 38.85
N GLU A 651 -8.61 31.61 37.56
CA GLU A 651 -8.03 32.61 36.65
C GLU A 651 -8.89 32.70 35.37
N THR A 652 -9.71 33.73 35.32
CA THR A 652 -10.41 34.18 34.11
C THR A 652 -9.39 34.79 33.12
N PRO A 653 -9.36 34.41 31.84
CA PRO A 653 -8.55 35.08 30.84
C PRO A 653 -9.26 36.37 30.37
N GLN A 654 -8.58 37.49 30.57
CA GLN A 654 -8.91 38.75 29.90
C GLN A 654 -8.55 38.65 28.40
N THR A 655 -9.50 38.99 27.57
CA THR A 655 -9.31 39.23 26.12
C THR A 655 -8.47 40.48 25.88
N PRO A 656 -7.50 40.46 24.94
CA PRO A 656 -6.93 41.70 24.43
C PRO A 656 -7.76 42.22 23.28
N SER A 657 -8.12 43.50 23.41
CA SER A 657 -8.69 44.36 22.37
C SER A 657 -7.66 44.65 21.27
N SER A 658 -8.20 44.75 20.06
CA SER A 658 -7.66 45.28 18.84
C SER A 658 -6.80 46.58 19.04
N ASP A 659 -5.58 46.55 18.43
CA ASP A 659 -5.07 47.60 17.54
C ASP A 659 -4.04 46.98 16.58
#